data_78be7327749d2cfd295fff7013c3fb46
#
_entry.id   78be7327749d2cfd295fff7013c3fb46
#
_cell.length_a   1.000
_cell.length_b   1.000
_cell.length_c   1.000
_cell.angle_alpha   90.00
_cell.angle_beta   90.00
_cell.angle_gamma   90.00
#
_symmetry.space_group_name_H-M   'P 1'
#
loop_
_entity.id
_entity.type
_entity.pdbx_description
1 polymer ?
#
loop_
_entity_poly.entity_id
_entity_poly.type
_entity_poly.pdbx_seq_one_letter_code
_entity_poly.pdbx_strand_id
1 'polypeptide(L)'
;MSHNYRLLPCSCLVLGMLAGFAAGAAPALAMDDDLALDMGLDFEEYSAPSADINGSASPAPASQNAASANSKPDTAPVSKSSSSSTSKPSTASAAKSSPSSTSKPSTDSAAKSPSNPKPGSAPDTSSPAAPVSRVDLLTKVRKGMDFTTEEMEAWIAQTADLNMCLDNGKTMLLYVVANSSNLDALRLLMEYGADVQTHCTPRYEALFIAAINNPSAEIIEMLINNGANLVEKDHEGNTALMLAATFNKSSRVIDTLLEYGLKVNVKNNFGFDALTLASYENGSIMVLQSLLDNEADVNAADSEGHTALMAAAVRGRDDVMQYLIKRGADFKAKDKNGLSVLDYYNKRKYLETLGFEINRFATPSERLSAEFKFIAENHHRFNIALKESLFEDNPDAAVADAIANLADIDVLDENGCTTFLNAALYNKSRSVLEKLINGKADVNASCMDGKNALMFISSQAGETDTPALQIEKAKLLLASGTDINRTDDAGNTALMYALANRADINYVRMLLASGADVNAASNLGETPLWTAVRQNLPSETVKLLIEYGADVNHKDRRGETPLWYLLRTDGDEVLIRTLLRGGADTEITNAAGDIPLWYVLNKGGSDMVIENIIMAQNNLNIKNEHGDTPLLFALKNNYPSKFVKLLLSRGADPQIRDSDGNNAYDILRNNQYFDAAVQKRTRERVLNGWE
;
A
#
# COMPACT_ATOMS: atom_id res chain seq x y z
N MET A 1 8.40 -42.96 -4.73
CA MET A 1 7.11 -43.11 -4.04
C MET A 1 6.40 -41.80 -4.22
N SER A 2 5.50 -41.78 -5.18
CA SER A 2 4.70 -40.65 -5.62
C SER A 2 3.52 -40.45 -4.67
N HIS A 3 3.38 -39.28 -4.06
CA HIS A 3 2.13 -38.87 -3.42
C HIS A 3 1.48 -37.74 -4.22
N ASN A 4 0.49 -38.19 -5.00
CA ASN A 4 -0.50 -37.28 -5.61
C ASN A 4 -1.42 -36.72 -4.54
N TYR A 5 -1.37 -35.43 -4.28
CA TYR A 5 -2.46 -34.70 -3.66
C TYR A 5 -3.36 -34.10 -4.75
N ARG A 6 -4.49 -34.75 -4.98
CA ARG A 6 -5.63 -34.17 -5.69
C ARG A 6 -6.31 -33.21 -4.73
N LEU A 7 -6.26 -31.92 -5.02
CA LEU A 7 -7.11 -30.91 -4.43
C LEU A 7 -8.54 -31.08 -5.01
N LEU A 8 -9.48 -31.38 -4.14
CA LEU A 8 -10.93 -31.32 -4.43
C LEU A 8 -11.36 -29.84 -4.42
N PRO A 9 -12.26 -29.40 -5.31
CA PRO A 9 -12.72 -28.03 -5.35
C PRO A 9 -13.67 -27.73 -4.19
N CYS A 10 -13.31 -26.76 -3.35
CA CYS A 10 -14.11 -26.20 -2.24
C CYS A 10 -15.22 -25.22 -2.71
N SER A 11 -15.99 -25.56 -3.72
CA SER A 11 -17.09 -24.72 -4.18
C SER A 11 -18.46 -24.99 -3.55
N CYS A 12 -18.55 -25.82 -2.51
CA CYS A 12 -19.84 -26.16 -1.87
C CYS A 12 -20.03 -25.73 -0.41
N LEU A 13 -19.12 -24.94 0.18
CA LEU A 13 -19.23 -24.57 1.60
C LEU A 13 -19.68 -23.11 1.85
N VAL A 14 -19.75 -22.25 0.85
CA VAL A 14 -20.12 -20.84 1.02
C VAL A 14 -21.61 -20.59 0.87
N LEU A 15 -22.38 -21.47 0.21
CA LEU A 15 -23.85 -21.35 0.14
C LEU A 15 -24.61 -21.95 1.34
N GLY A 16 -23.94 -22.66 2.23
CA GLY A 16 -24.57 -23.27 3.42
C GLY A 16 -24.64 -22.38 4.66
N MET A 17 -23.88 -21.29 4.72
CA MET A 17 -23.83 -20.40 5.89
C MET A 17 -24.74 -19.17 5.79
N LEU A 18 -25.36 -18.90 4.66
CA LEU A 18 -26.33 -17.81 4.49
C LEU A 18 -27.78 -18.21 4.82
N ALA A 19 -28.06 -19.47 5.12
CA ALA A 19 -29.40 -19.95 5.51
C ALA A 19 -29.56 -20.26 7.00
N GLY A 20 -28.57 -20.03 7.86
CA GLY A 20 -28.56 -20.41 9.26
C GLY A 20 -28.76 -19.29 10.29
N PHE A 21 -28.90 -18.04 9.88
CA PHE A 21 -29.07 -16.89 10.78
C PHE A 21 -30.47 -16.26 10.80
N ALA A 22 -31.49 -17.00 10.40
CA ALA A 22 -32.87 -16.57 10.48
C ALA A 22 -33.68 -17.42 11.49
N ALA A 23 -33.21 -17.62 12.70
CA ALA A 23 -34.05 -18.05 13.83
C ALA A 23 -33.23 -18.00 15.14
N GLY A 24 -33.20 -16.84 15.75
CA GLY A 24 -32.65 -16.62 17.07
C GLY A 24 -33.11 -15.27 17.59
N ALA A 25 -34.42 -15.14 17.85
CA ALA A 25 -34.98 -13.96 18.48
C ALA A 25 -34.46 -13.83 19.90
N ALA A 26 -33.54 -12.88 20.12
CA ALA A 26 -33.36 -12.27 21.40
C ALA A 26 -34.53 -11.29 21.63
N PRO A 27 -35.07 -11.16 22.85
CA PRO A 27 -36.24 -10.33 23.12
C PRO A 27 -35.88 -8.88 22.85
N ALA A 28 -36.53 -8.29 21.86
CA ALA A 28 -36.54 -6.86 21.66
C ALA A 28 -37.11 -6.21 22.92
N LEU A 29 -36.27 -5.53 23.68
CA LEU A 29 -36.70 -4.48 24.58
C LEU A 29 -37.22 -3.38 23.64
N ALA A 30 -38.56 -3.28 23.58
CA ALA A 30 -39.22 -2.16 22.95
C ALA A 30 -38.74 -0.88 23.65
N MET A 31 -37.92 -0.12 22.98
CA MET A 31 -37.67 1.27 23.35
C MET A 31 -38.79 2.08 22.75
N ASP A 32 -39.50 2.80 23.56
CA ASP A 32 -40.61 3.68 23.19
C ASP A 32 -40.17 4.67 22.13
N ASP A 33 -40.98 4.78 21.06
CA ASP A 33 -40.86 5.75 19.96
C ASP A 33 -40.85 7.23 20.43
N ASP A 34 -41.19 7.46 21.70
CA ASP A 34 -41.21 8.81 22.30
C ASP A 34 -39.82 9.40 22.61
N LEU A 35 -38.71 8.62 22.56
CA LEU A 35 -37.39 9.12 22.96
C LEU A 35 -36.75 10.02 21.92
N ALA A 36 -37.07 9.87 20.61
CA ALA A 36 -36.51 10.68 19.54
C ALA A 36 -37.19 12.07 19.52
N LEU A 37 -38.44 12.17 19.84
CA LEU A 37 -39.18 13.43 19.97
C LEU A 37 -38.78 14.25 21.18
N ASP A 38 -38.29 13.58 22.22
CA ASP A 38 -38.01 14.20 23.51
C ASP A 38 -36.62 14.86 23.58
N MET A 39 -35.73 14.56 22.63
CA MET A 39 -34.43 15.20 22.53
C MET A 39 -34.41 16.48 21.69
N GLY A 40 -35.57 16.92 21.18
CA GLY A 40 -35.68 18.14 20.36
C GLY A 40 -34.96 18.06 19.01
N LEU A 41 -34.70 16.86 18.57
CA LEU A 41 -34.07 16.60 17.26
C LEU A 41 -35.20 16.29 16.26
N ASP A 42 -35.76 17.34 15.63
CA ASP A 42 -36.60 17.18 14.45
C ASP A 42 -35.72 16.74 13.27
N PHE A 43 -35.74 15.45 12.96
CA PHE A 43 -35.02 14.85 11.84
C PHE A 43 -35.72 14.97 10.49
N GLU A 44 -36.69 15.88 10.31
CA GLU A 44 -37.43 15.99 9.05
C GLU A 44 -36.80 16.90 7.97
N GLU A 45 -35.63 17.51 8.16
CA GLU A 45 -35.09 18.46 7.18
C GLU A 45 -33.76 18.08 6.53
N TYR A 46 -33.44 16.81 6.33
CA TYR A 46 -32.35 16.43 5.43
C TYR A 46 -32.76 15.28 4.48
N SER A 47 -33.85 15.49 3.74
CA SER A 47 -34.05 14.80 2.46
C SER A 47 -33.44 15.65 1.36
N ALA A 48 -32.36 15.16 0.75
CA ALA A 48 -31.79 15.73 -0.45
C ALA A 48 -32.84 15.71 -1.57
N PRO A 49 -32.88 16.73 -2.44
CA PRO A 49 -33.83 16.75 -3.54
C PRO A 49 -33.53 15.61 -4.50
N SER A 50 -34.51 14.73 -4.67
CA SER A 50 -34.54 13.71 -5.72
C SER A 50 -34.52 14.43 -7.06
N ALA A 51 -33.45 14.22 -7.84
CA ALA A 51 -33.41 14.64 -9.23
C ALA A 51 -34.27 13.68 -10.05
N ASP A 52 -35.38 14.19 -10.54
CA ASP A 52 -36.24 13.55 -11.55
C ASP A 52 -35.43 13.31 -12.83
N ILE A 53 -35.23 12.05 -13.16
CA ILE A 53 -34.76 11.60 -14.48
C ILE A 53 -35.98 11.20 -15.28
N ASN A 54 -36.55 12.13 -16.07
CA ASN A 54 -37.33 11.81 -17.28
C ASN A 54 -37.41 13.02 -18.21
N GLY A 55 -36.80 12.93 -19.37
CA GLY A 55 -36.88 13.96 -20.40
C GLY A 55 -36.02 13.63 -21.60
N SER A 56 -36.61 12.95 -22.51
CA SER A 56 -36.14 12.53 -23.83
C SER A 56 -35.69 13.66 -24.77
N ALA A 57 -34.85 13.28 -25.75
CA ALA A 57 -34.76 13.72 -27.16
C ALA A 57 -33.60 14.62 -27.58
N SER A 58 -32.67 14.03 -28.22
CA SER A 58 -32.13 14.11 -29.61
C SER A 58 -31.74 15.47 -30.24
N PRO A 59 -30.96 15.47 -31.38
CA PRO A 59 -29.58 16.02 -31.37
C PRO A 59 -29.34 17.11 -32.45
N ALA A 60 -28.12 17.70 -32.36
CA ALA A 60 -27.29 18.37 -33.37
C ALA A 60 -27.71 19.79 -33.88
N PRO A 61 -26.87 20.59 -34.55
CA PRO A 61 -25.63 20.23 -35.24
C PRO A 61 -24.40 21.16 -35.06
N ALA A 62 -23.34 20.78 -35.74
CA ALA A 62 -22.02 21.36 -35.87
C ALA A 62 -21.92 22.72 -36.63
N SER A 63 -20.85 23.50 -36.35
CA SER A 63 -20.08 24.29 -37.33
C SER A 63 -18.74 24.68 -36.67
N GLN A 64 -17.59 24.18 -37.12
CA GLN A 64 -16.65 24.69 -38.13
C GLN A 64 -16.20 26.15 -37.92
N ASN A 65 -14.91 26.31 -37.64
CA ASN A 65 -13.84 27.00 -38.37
C ASN A 65 -12.70 27.35 -37.40
N ALA A 66 -11.53 26.83 -37.56
CA ALA A 66 -10.46 27.02 -38.53
C ALA A 66 -9.52 28.21 -38.23
N ALA A 67 -8.24 27.79 -38.22
CA ALA A 67 -7.06 28.52 -38.67
C ALA A 67 -6.19 29.26 -37.64
N SER A 68 -5.03 28.72 -37.36
CA SER A 68 -3.68 29.09 -37.81
C SER A 68 -3.02 30.20 -36.98
N ALA A 69 -1.80 30.20 -36.58
CA ALA A 69 -0.53 29.82 -37.12
C ALA A 69 0.61 30.18 -36.13
N ASN A 70 1.63 29.37 -36.10
CA ASN A 70 3.06 29.67 -36.07
C ASN A 70 3.64 30.74 -35.11
N SER A 71 4.56 30.34 -34.25
CA SER A 71 6.02 30.55 -34.51
C SER A 71 6.87 30.15 -33.27
N LYS A 72 7.84 29.29 -33.51
CA LYS A 72 9.14 29.17 -32.82
C LYS A 72 10.11 30.12 -33.52
N PRO A 73 11.39 30.32 -33.13
CA PRO A 73 12.19 29.87 -31.98
C PRO A 73 13.08 31.02 -31.38
N ASP A 74 13.84 30.76 -30.34
CA ASP A 74 15.32 30.83 -30.36
C ASP A 74 15.95 30.97 -28.95
N THR A 75 16.89 30.06 -28.79
CA THR A 75 18.27 30.13 -28.26
C THR A 75 18.58 30.49 -26.83
N ALA A 76 19.26 29.51 -26.22
CA ALA A 76 20.18 29.63 -25.08
C ALA A 76 21.41 30.52 -25.46
N PRO A 77 22.42 30.82 -24.59
CA PRO A 77 23.09 29.93 -23.66
C PRO A 77 23.72 30.51 -22.37
N VAL A 78 24.04 29.59 -21.43
CA VAL A 78 25.31 29.45 -20.66
C VAL A 78 25.86 30.63 -19.84
N SER A 79 26.06 30.42 -18.52
CA SER A 79 27.41 30.46 -17.95
C SER A 79 27.46 29.98 -16.47
N LYS A 80 28.52 29.26 -16.21
CA LYS A 80 29.06 28.67 -14.99
C LYS A 80 29.57 29.73 -14.00
N SER A 81 29.60 29.37 -12.69
CA SER A 81 30.75 29.36 -11.76
C SER A 81 30.23 29.15 -10.34
N SER A 82 30.53 28.07 -9.64
CA SER A 82 31.71 27.72 -8.86
C SER A 82 31.92 28.53 -7.59
N SER A 83 31.93 27.82 -6.48
CA SER A 83 32.84 27.71 -5.37
C SER A 83 32.20 27.89 -3.99
N SER A 84 32.11 26.82 -3.21
CA SER A 84 32.97 26.40 -2.09
C SER A 84 33.03 27.37 -0.90
N SER A 85 32.62 26.96 0.28
CA SER A 85 33.46 26.57 1.41
C SER A 85 32.69 26.57 2.75
N THR A 86 32.65 25.45 3.37
CA THR A 86 33.03 25.13 4.77
C THR A 86 33.00 26.23 5.81
N SER A 87 32.28 26.02 6.92
CA SER A 87 32.85 25.83 8.25
C SER A 87 31.79 25.84 9.36
N LYS A 88 31.78 24.76 10.15
CA LYS A 88 31.43 24.81 11.58
C LYS A 88 32.65 25.34 12.32
N PRO A 89 32.54 25.96 13.51
CA PRO A 89 32.39 25.19 14.74
C PRO A 89 31.63 25.87 15.92
N SER A 90 31.18 25.01 16.81
CA SER A 90 31.38 24.88 18.26
C SER A 90 30.92 25.95 19.25
N THR A 91 30.10 25.42 20.17
CA THR A 91 30.20 25.46 21.67
C THR A 91 30.28 26.77 22.43
N ALA A 92 29.42 26.89 23.39
CA ALA A 92 29.58 27.16 24.83
C ALA A 92 28.36 27.91 25.34
N SER A 93 27.55 27.38 26.25
CA SER A 93 27.75 27.23 27.70
C SER A 93 27.45 28.50 28.53
N ALA A 94 26.57 28.25 29.48
CA ALA A 94 26.37 28.96 30.76
C ALA A 94 25.56 30.29 30.71
N ALA A 95 24.74 30.63 31.66
CA ALA A 95 24.36 30.16 32.99
C ALA A 95 23.23 31.03 33.53
N LYS A 96 22.41 30.40 34.34
CA LYS A 96 21.75 30.91 35.55
C LYS A 96 21.42 32.40 35.71
N SER A 97 20.11 32.66 35.96
CA SER A 97 19.76 33.37 37.21
C SER A 97 18.25 33.30 37.45
N SER A 98 17.86 32.63 38.51
CA SER A 98 16.63 32.89 39.24
C SER A 98 16.78 34.17 40.05
N PRO A 99 15.68 34.83 40.38
CA PRO A 99 15.41 34.87 41.81
C PRO A 99 13.94 34.62 42.18
N SER A 100 13.85 33.98 43.29
CA SER A 100 12.76 33.77 44.21
C SER A 100 12.05 35.04 44.70
N SER A 101 10.77 34.90 44.99
CA SER A 101 10.23 35.10 46.37
C SER A 101 8.69 35.14 46.30
N THR A 102 8.10 34.08 46.83
CA THR A 102 7.36 34.11 48.13
C THR A 102 6.18 35.08 48.26
N SER A 103 4.97 34.54 48.27
CA SER A 103 4.15 34.57 49.47
C SER A 103 2.87 33.75 49.30
N LYS A 104 2.77 32.70 50.06
CA LYS A 104 1.46 32.12 50.49
C LYS A 104 0.81 33.10 51.46
N PRO A 105 -0.48 33.10 51.53
CA PRO A 105 -1.15 33.13 52.84
C PRO A 105 -1.98 31.85 53.07
N SER A 106 -1.85 31.45 54.28
CA SER A 106 -2.39 30.34 55.00
C SER A 106 -3.90 30.20 54.98
N THR A 107 -4.28 28.93 55.03
CA THR A 107 -5.57 28.37 55.51
C THR A 107 -6.04 28.99 56.81
N ASP A 108 -7.31 29.25 56.84
CA ASP A 108 -8.30 28.88 57.85
C ASP A 108 -9.53 29.82 57.73
N SER A 109 -10.64 29.27 57.33
CA SER A 109 -11.89 29.55 58.07
C SER A 109 -13.01 28.60 57.60
N ALA A 110 -13.53 28.01 58.62
CA ALA A 110 -14.57 27.05 58.71
C ALA A 110 -15.82 27.32 57.87
N ALA A 111 -16.34 26.24 57.37
CA ALA A 111 -17.69 26.10 56.87
C ALA A 111 -18.73 26.74 57.79
N LYS A 112 -19.40 27.71 57.26
CA LYS A 112 -20.74 28.10 57.77
C LYS A 112 -21.72 27.86 56.65
N SER A 113 -22.57 26.87 56.84
CA SER A 113 -23.79 26.64 56.09
C SER A 113 -24.61 27.93 56.07
N PRO A 114 -25.08 28.40 54.93
CA PRO A 114 -26.04 29.47 54.90
C PRO A 114 -27.39 28.92 55.39
N SER A 115 -27.85 29.46 56.49
CA SER A 115 -29.21 29.33 56.97
C SER A 115 -30.19 29.91 55.94
N ASN A 116 -31.22 29.10 55.62
CA ASN A 116 -32.39 29.52 54.85
C ASN A 116 -32.86 30.92 55.25
N PRO A 117 -33.00 31.87 54.33
CA PRO A 117 -33.77 33.07 54.65
C PRO A 117 -35.24 32.72 54.70
N LYS A 118 -35.88 33.21 55.78
CA LYS A 118 -37.32 33.17 55.91
C LYS A 118 -37.99 33.90 54.74
N PRO A 119 -39.20 33.40 54.30
CA PRO A 119 -39.93 34.03 53.20
C PRO A 119 -40.28 35.48 53.58
N GLY A 120 -39.75 36.41 52.80
CA GLY A 120 -40.12 37.81 52.82
C GLY A 120 -41.53 37.99 52.27
N SER A 121 -42.28 38.83 52.91
CA SER A 121 -43.63 39.23 52.58
C SER A 121 -43.91 39.44 51.10
N ALA A 122 -45.05 38.92 50.67
CA ALA A 122 -45.58 39.06 49.31
C ALA A 122 -45.54 40.50 48.80
N PRO A 123 -45.17 40.76 47.56
CA PRO A 123 -45.33 42.06 46.95
C PRO A 123 -46.80 42.33 46.66
N ASP A 124 -47.16 43.60 46.84
CA ASP A 124 -48.46 44.18 46.74
C ASP A 124 -49.13 43.95 45.39
N THR A 125 -50.28 43.31 45.39
CA THR A 125 -51.05 42.95 44.20
C THR A 125 -51.87 44.18 43.74
N SER A 126 -51.43 44.77 42.63
CA SER A 126 -52.33 45.66 41.86
C SER A 126 -52.19 45.39 40.35
N SER A 127 -52.88 44.48 39.91
CA SER A 127 -53.61 44.20 38.65
C SER A 127 -53.68 42.70 38.37
N PRO A 128 -54.87 42.09 38.21
CA PRO A 128 -54.91 40.66 37.92
C PRO A 128 -54.56 40.41 36.43
N ALA A 129 -53.35 40.02 36.18
CA ALA A 129 -53.06 39.29 34.95
C ALA A 129 -53.87 37.97 35.06
N ALA A 130 -54.55 37.57 34.00
CA ALA A 130 -55.28 36.34 33.92
C ALA A 130 -54.38 35.18 34.42
N PRO A 131 -54.90 34.21 35.20
CA PRO A 131 -54.10 33.13 35.74
C PRO A 131 -53.53 32.34 34.59
N VAL A 132 -52.20 32.39 34.41
CA VAL A 132 -51.48 31.54 33.45
C VAL A 132 -51.70 30.12 33.92
N SER A 133 -52.34 29.32 33.10
CA SER A 133 -52.56 27.89 33.40
C SER A 133 -51.19 27.22 33.50
N ARG A 134 -50.97 26.41 34.55
CA ARG A 134 -49.76 25.61 34.74
C ARG A 134 -49.44 24.75 33.50
N VAL A 135 -50.47 24.28 32.79
CA VAL A 135 -50.40 23.49 31.57
C VAL A 135 -49.87 24.34 30.37
N ASP A 136 -50.26 25.64 30.34
CA ASP A 136 -49.89 26.49 29.21
C ASP A 136 -48.40 26.86 29.21
N LEU A 137 -47.81 27.17 30.36
CA LEU A 137 -46.38 27.47 30.46
C LEU A 137 -45.52 26.23 30.14
N LEU A 138 -45.89 25.07 30.73
CA LEU A 138 -45.16 23.82 30.45
C LEU A 138 -45.20 23.49 28.95
N THR A 139 -46.33 23.74 28.29
CA THR A 139 -46.49 23.50 26.84
C THR A 139 -45.63 24.45 26.04
N LYS A 140 -45.57 25.77 26.45
CA LYS A 140 -44.70 26.76 25.81
C LYS A 140 -43.22 26.36 25.91
N VAL A 141 -42.75 26.01 27.11
CA VAL A 141 -41.36 25.63 27.39
C VAL A 141 -40.98 24.36 26.67
N ARG A 142 -41.87 23.36 26.60
CA ARG A 142 -41.65 22.11 25.81
C ARG A 142 -41.48 22.35 24.33
N LYS A 143 -42.22 23.32 23.76
CA LYS A 143 -42.18 23.66 22.36
C LYS A 143 -41.13 24.71 22.01
N GLY A 144 -40.28 25.16 22.94
CA GLY A 144 -39.32 26.24 22.72
C GLY A 144 -39.97 27.56 22.39
N MET A 145 -41.24 27.79 22.82
CA MET A 145 -41.97 29.04 22.60
C MET A 145 -41.53 30.09 23.63
N ASP A 146 -41.58 31.33 23.22
CA ASP A 146 -41.27 32.45 24.14
C ASP A 146 -42.25 32.50 25.29
N PHE A 147 -41.73 32.72 26.45
CA PHE A 147 -42.46 32.96 27.70
C PHE A 147 -41.79 34.02 28.52
N THR A 148 -42.57 34.69 29.39
CA THR A 148 -42.06 35.79 30.20
C THR A 148 -41.62 35.35 31.59
N THR A 149 -40.81 36.18 32.22
CA THR A 149 -40.38 35.92 33.62
C THR A 149 -41.58 35.90 34.59
N GLU A 150 -42.58 36.74 34.34
CA GLU A 150 -43.81 36.78 35.15
C GLU A 150 -44.64 35.52 35.01
N GLU A 151 -44.65 34.91 33.80
CA GLU A 151 -45.28 33.58 33.61
C GLU A 151 -44.56 32.50 34.39
N MET A 152 -43.24 32.52 34.50
CA MET A 152 -42.43 31.65 35.28
C MET A 152 -42.67 31.84 36.80
N GLU A 153 -42.68 33.09 37.25
CA GLU A 153 -43.03 33.42 38.66
C GLU A 153 -44.40 32.86 39.04
N ALA A 154 -45.42 33.07 38.18
CA ALA A 154 -46.77 32.58 38.42
C ALA A 154 -46.79 31.01 38.47
N TRP A 155 -45.96 30.34 37.68
CA TRP A 155 -45.84 28.87 37.71
C TRP A 155 -45.15 28.42 38.98
N ILE A 156 -44.05 29.05 39.40
CA ILE A 156 -43.32 28.78 40.64
C ILE A 156 -44.26 28.92 41.86
N ALA A 157 -45.03 30.02 41.91
CA ALA A 157 -45.96 30.28 43.01
C ALA A 157 -47.06 29.20 43.17
N GLN A 158 -47.37 28.46 42.11
CA GLN A 158 -48.35 27.38 42.08
C GLN A 158 -47.72 25.98 42.26
N THR A 159 -46.38 25.90 42.33
CA THR A 159 -45.65 24.61 42.35
C THR A 159 -45.01 24.43 43.71
N ALA A 160 -45.40 23.37 44.43
CA ALA A 160 -44.91 23.07 45.79
C ALA A 160 -43.48 22.52 45.81
N ASP A 161 -43.08 21.81 44.73
CA ASP A 161 -41.74 21.22 44.57
C ASP A 161 -41.26 21.46 43.16
N LEU A 162 -40.23 22.31 43.03
CA LEU A 162 -39.63 22.68 41.73
C LEU A 162 -38.78 21.54 41.15
N ASN A 163 -38.38 20.57 41.96
CA ASN A 163 -37.57 19.42 41.58
C ASN A 163 -38.43 18.19 41.23
N MET A 164 -39.77 18.37 41.22
CA MET A 164 -40.65 17.29 40.80
C MET A 164 -40.40 16.86 39.38
N CYS A 165 -40.47 15.55 39.15
CA CYS A 165 -40.43 14.97 37.82
C CYS A 165 -41.73 15.26 37.08
N LEU A 166 -41.63 15.94 35.98
CA LEU A 166 -42.72 16.11 35.02
C LEU A 166 -42.80 14.91 34.10
N ASP A 167 -43.71 14.95 33.14
CA ASP A 167 -43.79 13.91 32.12
C ASP A 167 -42.41 13.74 31.44
N ASN A 168 -42.08 12.53 31.07
CA ASN A 168 -40.79 12.16 30.43
C ASN A 168 -39.56 12.28 31.36
N GLY A 169 -39.74 12.36 32.65
CA GLY A 169 -38.65 12.32 33.61
C GLY A 169 -37.72 13.53 33.61
N LYS A 170 -38.21 14.72 33.19
CA LYS A 170 -37.52 16.00 33.25
C LYS A 170 -38.12 16.93 34.27
N THR A 171 -37.31 17.73 34.95
CA THR A 171 -37.78 18.83 35.79
C THR A 171 -38.08 20.07 34.93
N MET A 172 -38.76 21.08 35.43
CA MET A 172 -38.96 22.36 34.72
C MET A 172 -37.62 23.01 34.38
N LEU A 173 -36.63 22.95 35.27
CA LEU A 173 -35.28 23.44 35.00
C LEU A 173 -34.67 22.76 33.77
N LEU A 174 -34.78 21.45 33.64
CA LEU A 174 -34.25 20.69 32.47
C LEU A 174 -34.97 21.10 31.18
N TYR A 175 -36.25 21.38 31.19
CA TYR A 175 -36.98 21.86 30.02
C TYR A 175 -36.55 23.28 29.61
N VAL A 176 -36.35 24.20 30.59
CA VAL A 176 -35.88 25.57 30.32
C VAL A 176 -34.45 25.51 29.74
N VAL A 177 -33.58 24.70 30.33
CA VAL A 177 -32.20 24.58 29.86
C VAL A 177 -32.15 23.98 28.45
N ALA A 178 -33.03 23.04 28.11
CA ALA A 178 -33.05 22.40 26.80
C ALA A 178 -33.54 23.34 25.68
N ASN A 179 -34.59 24.11 25.96
CA ASN A 179 -35.42 24.75 24.93
C ASN A 179 -35.49 26.28 24.98
N SER A 180 -34.85 26.92 25.95
CA SER A 180 -34.97 28.34 26.17
C SER A 180 -33.61 29.00 26.41
N SER A 181 -33.44 30.22 25.93
CA SER A 181 -32.31 31.08 26.27
C SER A 181 -32.67 32.16 27.31
N ASN A 182 -33.81 31.99 27.99
CA ASN A 182 -34.29 32.93 29.01
C ASN A 182 -33.50 32.74 30.30
N LEU A 183 -32.45 33.53 30.47
CA LEU A 183 -31.55 33.52 31.63
C LEU A 183 -32.27 33.94 32.92
N ASP A 184 -33.20 34.88 32.82
CA ASP A 184 -33.88 35.39 34.00
C ASP A 184 -34.85 34.34 34.56
N ALA A 185 -35.52 33.61 33.70
CA ALA A 185 -36.37 32.47 34.14
C ALA A 185 -35.53 31.34 34.77
N LEU A 186 -34.36 31.03 34.21
CA LEU A 186 -33.45 30.06 34.78
C LEU A 186 -32.92 30.50 36.15
N ARG A 187 -32.52 31.77 36.26
CA ARG A 187 -32.09 32.38 37.51
C ARG A 187 -33.18 32.30 38.57
N LEU A 188 -34.40 32.64 38.19
CA LEU A 188 -35.54 32.59 39.06
C LEU A 188 -35.82 31.18 39.59
N LEU A 189 -35.80 30.17 38.72
CA LEU A 189 -35.95 28.77 39.14
C LEU A 189 -34.92 28.39 40.19
N MET A 190 -33.64 28.76 39.99
CA MET A 190 -32.55 28.45 40.90
C MET A 190 -32.68 29.21 42.24
N GLU A 191 -33.07 30.51 42.20
CA GLU A 191 -33.29 31.32 43.39
C GLU A 191 -34.43 30.77 44.27
N TYR A 192 -35.45 30.19 43.64
CA TYR A 192 -36.55 29.49 44.39
C TYR A 192 -36.29 28.05 44.71
N GLY A 193 -35.08 27.55 44.46
CA GLY A 193 -34.64 26.22 44.96
C GLY A 193 -34.74 25.09 43.97
N ALA A 194 -34.79 25.36 42.66
CA ALA A 194 -34.58 24.28 41.66
C ALA A 194 -33.13 23.82 41.73
N ASP A 195 -32.92 22.53 41.87
CA ASP A 195 -31.62 21.90 42.02
C ASP A 195 -31.09 21.44 40.64
N VAL A 196 -29.92 21.93 40.26
CA VAL A 196 -29.26 21.59 39.01
C VAL A 196 -28.81 20.13 38.91
N GLN A 197 -28.71 19.43 40.05
CA GLN A 197 -28.32 18.03 40.12
C GLN A 197 -29.51 17.07 40.14
N THR A 198 -30.72 17.59 40.28
CA THR A 198 -31.91 16.74 40.27
C THR A 198 -32.19 16.23 38.88
N HIS A 199 -32.10 14.91 38.72
CA HIS A 199 -32.47 14.19 37.50
C HIS A 199 -33.44 13.06 37.85
N CYS A 200 -34.49 12.96 37.09
CA CYS A 200 -35.53 11.93 37.27
C CYS A 200 -35.16 10.62 36.55
N THR A 201 -34.22 10.68 35.63
CA THR A 201 -33.66 9.53 34.94
C THR A 201 -32.14 9.70 34.79
N PRO A 202 -31.33 8.62 34.80
CA PRO A 202 -29.86 8.71 34.79
C PRO A 202 -29.25 9.36 33.55
N ARG A 203 -30.08 9.81 32.60
CA ARG A 203 -29.61 10.39 31.32
C ARG A 203 -29.71 11.91 31.24
N TYR A 204 -30.34 12.58 32.20
CA TYR A 204 -30.74 13.98 32.05
C TYR A 204 -30.06 14.88 33.09
N GLU A 205 -28.77 15.05 32.99
CA GLU A 205 -28.08 16.09 33.74
C GLU A 205 -28.23 17.45 33.08
N ALA A 206 -28.49 18.49 33.85
CA ALA A 206 -28.71 19.84 33.34
C ALA A 206 -27.55 20.33 32.46
N LEU A 207 -26.30 20.05 32.87
CA LEU A 207 -25.13 20.45 32.12
C LEU A 207 -25.00 19.74 30.76
N PHE A 208 -25.34 18.44 30.69
CA PHE A 208 -25.33 17.67 29.43
C PHE A 208 -26.40 18.17 28.47
N ILE A 209 -27.61 18.39 28.97
CA ILE A 209 -28.71 18.93 28.16
C ILE A 209 -28.36 20.33 27.63
N ALA A 210 -27.80 21.21 28.48
CA ALA A 210 -27.32 22.51 28.04
C ALA A 210 -26.22 22.39 26.99
N ALA A 211 -25.23 21.53 27.22
CA ALA A 211 -24.12 21.32 26.32
C ALA A 211 -24.57 20.83 24.92
N ILE A 212 -25.58 19.98 24.85
CA ILE A 212 -26.13 19.46 23.59
C ILE A 212 -26.97 20.53 22.87
N ASN A 213 -27.93 21.13 23.57
CA ASN A 213 -29.04 21.82 22.91
C ASN A 213 -28.95 23.35 23.00
N ASN A 214 -28.22 23.91 23.97
CA ASN A 214 -28.28 25.33 24.24
C ASN A 214 -27.06 26.09 23.70
N PRO A 215 -27.22 27.04 22.79
CA PRO A 215 -26.10 27.82 22.24
C PRO A 215 -25.59 28.93 23.20
N SER A 216 -26.28 29.15 24.35
CA SER A 216 -25.89 30.21 25.30
C SER A 216 -24.82 29.73 26.26
N ALA A 217 -23.66 30.35 26.18
CA ALA A 217 -22.55 30.14 27.12
C ALA A 217 -22.94 30.58 28.55
N GLU A 218 -23.74 31.59 28.68
CA GLU A 218 -24.19 32.15 29.96
C GLU A 218 -25.06 31.16 30.76
N ILE A 219 -25.81 30.28 30.06
CA ILE A 219 -26.55 29.19 30.71
C ILE A 219 -25.58 28.16 31.25
N ILE A 220 -24.54 27.78 30.47
CA ILE A 220 -23.48 26.88 30.93
C ILE A 220 -22.81 27.44 32.20
N GLU A 221 -22.41 28.70 32.17
CA GLU A 221 -21.82 29.40 33.32
C GLU A 221 -22.76 29.37 34.53
N MET A 222 -24.03 29.66 34.34
CA MET A 222 -25.02 29.69 35.40
C MET A 222 -25.20 28.31 36.04
N LEU A 223 -25.26 27.24 35.22
CA LEU A 223 -25.37 25.88 35.75
C LEU A 223 -24.12 25.45 36.54
N ILE A 224 -22.93 25.79 36.05
CA ILE A 224 -21.67 25.46 36.72
C ILE A 224 -21.56 26.23 38.05
N ASN A 225 -21.89 27.53 38.06
CA ASN A 225 -21.84 28.40 39.24
C ASN A 225 -22.86 27.96 40.30
N ASN A 226 -23.95 27.29 39.92
CA ASN A 226 -24.92 26.72 40.81
C ASN A 226 -24.71 25.23 41.15
N GLY A 227 -23.50 24.71 40.86
CA GLY A 227 -23.05 23.42 41.35
C GLY A 227 -23.26 22.23 40.40
N ALA A 228 -23.49 22.47 39.11
CA ALA A 228 -23.49 21.38 38.13
C ALA A 228 -22.16 20.62 38.14
N ASN A 229 -22.21 19.29 38.04
CA ASN A 229 -21.02 18.45 38.10
C ASN A 229 -20.26 18.45 36.78
N LEU A 230 -19.08 19.08 36.76
CA LEU A 230 -18.22 19.16 35.56
C LEU A 230 -17.50 17.86 35.18
N VAL A 231 -17.27 16.98 36.14
CA VAL A 231 -16.48 15.76 35.91
C VAL A 231 -17.32 14.53 35.58
N GLU A 232 -18.63 14.72 35.60
CA GLU A 232 -19.58 13.66 35.24
C GLU A 232 -19.38 13.17 33.82
N LYS A 233 -19.68 11.90 33.61
CA LYS A 233 -19.65 11.26 32.30
C LYS A 233 -20.95 10.52 32.06
N ASP A 234 -21.44 10.56 30.83
CA ASP A 234 -22.58 9.75 30.44
C ASP A 234 -22.24 8.25 30.41
N HIS A 235 -23.19 7.41 30.02
CA HIS A 235 -23.02 5.95 29.94
C HIS A 235 -21.98 5.51 28.93
N GLU A 236 -21.65 6.33 27.94
CA GLU A 236 -20.57 6.11 26.96
C GLU A 236 -19.22 6.67 27.42
N GLY A 237 -19.18 7.29 28.58
CA GLY A 237 -17.99 7.96 29.08
C GLY A 237 -17.77 9.35 28.49
N ASN A 238 -18.76 9.96 27.81
CA ASN A 238 -18.66 11.30 27.27
C ASN A 238 -18.74 12.34 28.37
N THR A 239 -17.91 13.36 28.29
CA THR A 239 -17.98 14.56 29.11
C THR A 239 -18.92 15.60 28.50
N ALA A 240 -19.34 16.61 29.28
CA ALA A 240 -20.11 17.73 28.75
C ALA A 240 -19.43 18.40 27.53
N LEU A 241 -18.08 18.50 27.52
CA LEU A 241 -17.32 19.03 26.39
C LEU A 241 -17.48 18.16 25.13
N MET A 242 -17.43 16.84 25.26
CA MET A 242 -17.62 15.93 24.14
C MET A 242 -19.03 16.03 23.56
N LEU A 243 -20.03 16.09 24.42
CA LEU A 243 -21.42 16.27 23.99
C LEU A 243 -21.64 17.62 23.30
N ALA A 244 -21.09 18.71 23.86
CA ALA A 244 -21.12 20.01 23.21
C ALA A 244 -20.40 19.97 21.85
N ALA A 245 -19.19 19.39 21.77
CA ALA A 245 -18.42 19.27 20.55
C ALA A 245 -19.15 18.46 19.47
N THR A 246 -19.94 17.46 19.87
CA THR A 246 -20.71 16.61 18.96
C THR A 246 -21.94 17.31 18.39
N PHE A 247 -22.70 18.01 19.23
CA PHE A 247 -24.05 18.47 18.85
C PHE A 247 -24.19 19.98 18.78
N ASN A 248 -23.45 20.73 19.60
CA ASN A 248 -23.59 22.20 19.70
C ASN A 248 -22.74 22.90 18.65
N LYS A 249 -23.32 23.83 17.91
CA LYS A 249 -22.59 24.62 16.89
C LYS A 249 -21.96 25.91 17.44
N SER A 250 -22.18 26.23 18.71
CA SER A 250 -21.63 27.39 19.38
C SER A 250 -20.22 27.13 19.91
N SER A 251 -19.21 27.74 19.30
CA SER A 251 -17.84 27.65 19.84
C SER A 251 -17.70 28.29 21.21
N ARG A 252 -18.54 29.29 21.54
CA ARG A 252 -18.56 29.90 22.87
C ARG A 252 -18.86 28.90 23.99
N VAL A 253 -19.79 27.93 23.76
CA VAL A 253 -20.08 26.87 24.73
C VAL A 253 -18.83 25.99 24.93
N ILE A 254 -18.09 25.69 23.87
CA ILE A 254 -16.83 24.94 23.97
C ILE A 254 -15.80 25.74 24.78
N ASP A 255 -15.60 27.00 24.45
CA ASP A 255 -14.64 27.88 25.15
C ASP A 255 -14.97 27.96 26.63
N THR A 256 -16.24 28.20 26.97
CA THR A 256 -16.70 28.26 28.37
C THR A 256 -16.44 26.98 29.13
N LEU A 257 -16.78 25.81 28.57
CA LEU A 257 -16.52 24.51 29.22
C LEU A 257 -15.01 24.28 29.47
N LEU A 258 -14.15 24.72 28.53
CA LEU A 258 -12.70 24.64 28.66
C LEU A 258 -12.16 25.63 29.72
N GLU A 259 -12.68 26.86 29.76
CA GLU A 259 -12.34 27.90 30.76
C GLU A 259 -12.65 27.42 32.18
N TYR A 260 -13.75 26.68 32.38
CA TYR A 260 -14.10 26.06 33.66
C TYR A 260 -13.31 24.77 33.95
N GLY A 261 -12.33 24.39 33.12
CA GLY A 261 -11.32 23.42 33.40
C GLY A 261 -11.60 21.99 32.90
N LEU A 262 -12.55 21.78 32.00
CA LEU A 262 -12.70 20.49 31.34
C LEU A 262 -11.48 20.25 30.44
N LYS A 263 -10.97 19.02 30.46
CA LYS A 263 -9.81 18.65 29.67
C LYS A 263 -10.22 18.25 28.26
N VAL A 264 -9.57 18.84 27.25
CA VAL A 264 -9.89 18.65 25.84
C VAL A 264 -9.56 17.24 25.31
N ASN A 265 -8.46 16.64 25.79
CA ASN A 265 -7.94 15.35 25.28
C ASN A 265 -8.43 14.12 26.11
N VAL A 266 -9.56 14.24 26.80
CA VAL A 266 -10.20 13.08 27.47
C VAL A 266 -10.82 12.17 26.42
N LYS A 267 -10.81 10.86 26.66
CA LYS A 267 -11.43 9.87 25.77
C LYS A 267 -12.64 9.24 26.43
N ASN A 268 -13.65 8.93 25.61
CA ASN A 268 -14.82 8.15 26.03
C ASN A 268 -14.53 6.64 26.01
N ASN A 269 -15.55 5.81 26.26
CA ASN A 269 -15.42 4.34 26.32
C ASN A 269 -15.05 3.72 24.94
N PHE A 270 -15.26 4.43 23.83
CA PHE A 270 -14.86 4.02 22.49
C PHE A 270 -13.46 4.49 22.12
N GLY A 271 -12.83 5.28 22.99
CA GLY A 271 -11.50 5.85 22.73
C GLY A 271 -11.53 7.18 21.96
N PHE A 272 -12.71 7.72 21.65
CA PHE A 272 -12.88 8.99 20.94
C PHE A 272 -12.82 10.17 21.88
N ASP A 273 -12.19 11.25 21.42
CA ASP A 273 -12.15 12.55 22.09
C ASP A 273 -13.14 13.56 21.48
N ALA A 274 -13.19 14.76 22.03
CA ALA A 274 -14.07 15.81 21.56
C ALA A 274 -13.81 16.21 20.10
N LEU A 275 -12.53 16.23 19.66
CA LEU A 275 -12.16 16.58 18.30
C LEU A 275 -12.61 15.51 17.29
N THR A 276 -12.45 14.24 17.63
CA THR A 276 -12.89 13.12 16.81
C THR A 276 -14.40 13.13 16.60
N LEU A 277 -15.17 13.29 17.69
CA LEU A 277 -16.63 13.33 17.62
C LEU A 277 -17.14 14.57 16.85
N ALA A 278 -16.53 15.74 17.07
CA ALA A 278 -16.86 16.94 16.31
C ALA A 278 -16.57 16.79 14.82
N SER A 279 -15.47 16.16 14.48
CA SER A 279 -15.07 15.92 13.08
C SER A 279 -16.02 14.96 12.37
N TYR A 280 -16.56 13.99 13.08
CA TYR A 280 -17.54 13.05 12.55
C TYR A 280 -18.93 13.66 12.42
N GLU A 281 -19.53 14.16 13.49
CA GLU A 281 -20.96 14.55 13.55
C GLU A 281 -21.19 16.04 13.35
N ASN A 282 -20.51 16.91 14.09
CA ASN A 282 -20.79 18.35 14.10
C ASN A 282 -20.37 19.04 12.80
N GLY A 283 -19.11 18.90 12.41
CA GLY A 283 -18.52 19.53 11.22
C GLY A 283 -18.38 21.04 11.26
N SER A 284 -18.69 21.71 12.38
CA SER A 284 -18.50 23.14 12.52
C SER A 284 -17.01 23.50 12.64
N ILE A 285 -16.48 24.22 11.66
CA ILE A 285 -15.08 24.67 11.68
C ILE A 285 -14.79 25.54 12.92
N MET A 286 -15.75 26.32 13.38
CA MET A 286 -15.58 27.16 14.58
C MET A 286 -15.42 26.31 15.86
N VAL A 287 -16.17 25.21 15.99
CA VAL A 287 -16.03 24.27 17.10
C VAL A 287 -14.67 23.57 17.04
N LEU A 288 -14.27 23.07 15.86
CA LEU A 288 -12.96 22.45 15.66
C LEU A 288 -11.81 23.43 15.95
N GLN A 289 -11.98 24.69 15.55
CA GLN A 289 -11.02 25.73 15.83
C GLN A 289 -10.86 25.94 17.33
N SER A 290 -11.97 26.09 18.06
CA SER A 290 -11.96 26.30 19.50
C SER A 290 -11.26 25.12 20.21
N LEU A 291 -11.55 23.88 19.84
CA LEU A 291 -10.88 22.70 20.39
C LEU A 291 -9.36 22.71 20.14
N LEU A 292 -8.95 23.00 18.89
CA LEU A 292 -7.55 23.00 18.48
C LEU A 292 -6.76 24.19 19.03
N ASP A 293 -7.39 25.34 19.22
CA ASP A 293 -6.79 26.51 19.85
C ASP A 293 -6.61 26.31 21.36
N ASN A 294 -7.37 25.39 21.97
CA ASN A 294 -7.24 24.94 23.35
C ASN A 294 -6.49 23.60 23.47
N GLU A 295 -5.51 23.37 22.62
CA GLU A 295 -4.53 22.28 22.69
C GLU A 295 -5.14 20.87 22.51
N ALA A 296 -6.23 20.72 21.73
CA ALA A 296 -6.63 19.40 21.24
C ALA A 296 -5.53 18.81 20.36
N ASP A 297 -5.16 17.56 20.61
CA ASP A 297 -4.18 16.88 19.78
C ASP A 297 -4.84 16.46 18.44
N VAL A 298 -4.44 17.12 17.35
CA VAL A 298 -4.97 16.89 16.01
C VAL A 298 -4.72 15.47 15.50
N ASN A 299 -3.69 14.80 16.06
CA ASN A 299 -3.27 13.44 15.71
C ASN A 299 -3.61 12.40 16.79
N ALA A 300 -4.42 12.78 17.79
CA ALA A 300 -4.90 11.82 18.76
C ALA A 300 -5.61 10.66 18.06
N ALA A 301 -5.25 9.42 18.45
CA ALA A 301 -5.85 8.21 17.90
C ALA A 301 -6.48 7.36 19.00
N ASP A 302 -7.55 6.64 18.69
CA ASP A 302 -8.12 5.64 19.59
C ASP A 302 -7.19 4.42 19.75
N SER A 303 -7.68 3.36 20.40
CA SER A 303 -6.91 2.12 20.61
C SER A 303 -6.62 1.37 19.31
N GLU A 304 -7.41 1.60 18.25
CA GLU A 304 -7.24 0.95 16.94
C GLU A 304 -6.46 1.82 15.94
N GLY A 305 -6.10 3.04 16.31
CA GLY A 305 -5.35 3.95 15.46
C GLY A 305 -6.21 4.93 14.68
N HIS A 306 -7.53 5.00 14.92
CA HIS A 306 -8.41 5.92 14.22
C HIS A 306 -8.24 7.35 14.73
N THR A 307 -8.09 8.31 13.80
CA THR A 307 -7.88 9.73 14.08
C THR A 307 -9.11 10.57 13.74
N ALA A 308 -9.15 11.81 14.21
CA ALA A 308 -10.19 12.77 13.85
C ALA A 308 -10.29 13.00 12.31
N LEU A 309 -9.14 12.94 11.60
CA LEU A 309 -9.11 13.05 10.14
C LEU A 309 -9.78 11.85 9.45
N MET A 310 -9.57 10.63 10.00
CA MET A 310 -10.26 9.42 9.51
C MET A 310 -11.77 9.48 9.78
N ALA A 311 -12.18 10.00 10.94
CA ALA A 311 -13.59 10.20 11.28
C ALA A 311 -14.29 11.17 10.30
N ALA A 312 -13.63 12.28 9.96
CA ALA A 312 -14.11 13.22 8.93
C ALA A 312 -14.19 12.55 7.54
N ALA A 313 -13.23 11.67 7.21
CA ALA A 313 -13.17 10.94 5.94
C ALA A 313 -14.34 9.97 5.79
N VAL A 314 -14.68 9.21 6.81
CA VAL A 314 -15.83 8.28 6.82
C VAL A 314 -17.14 9.03 6.56
N ARG A 315 -17.32 10.22 7.13
CA ARG A 315 -18.51 11.06 6.87
C ARG A 315 -18.43 11.84 5.56
N GLY A 316 -17.23 11.90 4.92
CA GLY A 316 -17.02 12.65 3.68
C GLY A 316 -17.10 14.15 3.86
N ARG A 317 -16.60 14.64 4.96
CA ARG A 317 -16.56 16.07 5.26
C ARG A 317 -15.27 16.71 4.72
N ASP A 318 -15.30 17.09 3.45
CA ASP A 318 -14.13 17.61 2.74
C ASP A 318 -13.59 18.91 3.36
N ASP A 319 -14.47 19.79 3.83
CA ASP A 319 -14.14 21.03 4.52
C ASP A 319 -13.43 20.79 5.84
N VAL A 320 -13.92 19.84 6.64
CA VAL A 320 -13.29 19.41 7.90
C VAL A 320 -11.94 18.78 7.65
N MET A 321 -11.85 17.88 6.67
CA MET A 321 -10.59 17.24 6.30
C MET A 321 -9.52 18.25 5.90
N GLN A 322 -9.86 19.21 5.03
CA GLN A 322 -8.94 20.26 4.61
C GLN A 322 -8.51 21.13 5.81
N TYR A 323 -9.44 21.44 6.70
CA TYR A 323 -9.14 22.22 7.90
C TYR A 323 -8.18 21.48 8.84
N LEU A 324 -8.44 20.21 9.14
CA LEU A 324 -7.57 19.37 10.00
C LEU A 324 -6.17 19.23 9.40
N ILE A 325 -6.05 18.97 8.09
CA ILE A 325 -4.74 18.91 7.39
C ILE A 325 -3.99 20.24 7.52
N LYS A 326 -4.69 21.37 7.34
CA LYS A 326 -4.10 22.71 7.52
C LYS A 326 -3.61 22.95 8.96
N ARG A 327 -4.25 22.32 9.93
CA ARG A 327 -3.87 22.38 11.36
C ARG A 327 -2.83 21.33 11.76
N GLY A 328 -2.30 20.53 10.81
CA GLY A 328 -1.21 19.59 11.03
C GLY A 328 -1.63 18.13 11.23
N ALA A 329 -2.85 17.76 10.85
CA ALA A 329 -3.26 16.34 10.85
C ALA A 329 -2.40 15.53 9.88
N ASP A 330 -1.91 14.37 10.34
CA ASP A 330 -1.12 13.45 9.52
C ASP A 330 -2.03 12.64 8.58
N PHE A 331 -2.06 13.03 7.31
CA PHE A 331 -2.83 12.33 6.28
C PHE A 331 -2.22 10.98 5.85
N LYS A 332 -1.00 10.67 6.31
CA LYS A 332 -0.32 9.38 6.06
C LYS A 332 -0.51 8.37 7.18
N ALA A 333 -1.10 8.80 8.30
CA ALA A 333 -1.40 7.92 9.41
C ALA A 333 -2.23 6.72 8.94
N LYS A 334 -1.91 5.55 9.48
CA LYS A 334 -2.64 4.31 9.24
C LYS A 334 -3.14 3.75 10.56
N ASP A 335 -4.32 3.15 10.53
CA ASP A 335 -4.85 2.40 11.67
C ASP A 335 -4.13 1.04 11.84
N LYS A 336 -4.54 0.23 12.81
CA LYS A 336 -3.99 -1.10 13.04
C LYS A 336 -4.25 -2.10 11.91
N ASN A 337 -5.23 -1.84 11.05
CA ASN A 337 -5.56 -2.64 9.87
C ASN A 337 -4.80 -2.16 8.62
N GLY A 338 -3.94 -1.15 8.77
CA GLY A 338 -3.18 -0.55 7.68
C GLY A 338 -3.97 0.45 6.82
N LEU A 339 -5.21 0.78 7.20
CA LEU A 339 -6.07 1.69 6.46
C LEU A 339 -5.67 3.15 6.70
N SER A 340 -5.53 3.91 5.61
CA SER A 340 -5.26 5.34 5.61
C SER A 340 -6.55 6.17 5.58
N VAL A 341 -6.42 7.47 5.75
CA VAL A 341 -7.52 8.44 5.58
C VAL A 341 -8.19 8.29 4.20
N LEU A 342 -7.39 8.07 3.15
CA LEU A 342 -7.90 7.92 1.78
C LEU A 342 -8.71 6.63 1.62
N ASP A 343 -8.32 5.55 2.30
CA ASP A 343 -9.08 4.31 2.31
C ASP A 343 -10.46 4.52 2.91
N TYR A 344 -10.55 5.20 4.05
CA TYR A 344 -11.81 5.53 4.70
C TYR A 344 -12.68 6.44 3.84
N TYR A 345 -12.11 7.48 3.22
CA TYR A 345 -12.81 8.39 2.33
C TYR A 345 -13.38 7.68 1.10
N ASN A 346 -12.59 6.85 0.45
CA ASN A 346 -13.02 6.10 -0.73
C ASN A 346 -14.06 5.03 -0.40
N LYS A 347 -13.90 4.36 0.76
CA LYS A 347 -14.74 3.23 1.16
C LYS A 347 -16.08 3.64 1.78
N ARG A 348 -16.29 4.91 2.10
CA ARG A 348 -17.59 5.40 2.62
C ARG A 348 -18.78 5.07 1.70
N LYS A 349 -18.56 5.04 0.37
CA LYS A 349 -19.61 4.70 -0.60
C LYS A 349 -20.13 3.27 -0.44
N TYR A 350 -19.33 2.40 0.18
CA TYR A 350 -19.76 1.02 0.49
C TYR A 350 -20.82 0.93 1.54
N LEU A 351 -20.79 1.81 2.52
CA LEU A 351 -21.82 1.88 3.53
C LEU A 351 -23.19 1.98 2.87
N GLU A 352 -23.30 2.74 1.76
CA GLU A 352 -24.52 2.92 1.00
C GLU A 352 -24.86 1.73 0.09
N THR A 353 -23.85 1.17 -0.61
CA THR A 353 -24.06 0.10 -1.62
C THR A 353 -24.23 -1.28 -1.03
N LEU A 354 -23.59 -1.57 0.10
CA LEU A 354 -23.69 -2.87 0.78
C LEU A 354 -24.83 -2.96 1.79
N GLY A 355 -25.70 -1.94 1.85
CA GLY A 355 -26.84 -1.95 2.73
C GLY A 355 -26.43 -1.90 4.22
N PHE A 356 -25.34 -1.21 4.53
CA PHE A 356 -25.05 -0.88 5.92
C PHE A 356 -26.19 -0.03 6.44
N GLU A 357 -27.11 -0.67 7.16
CA GLU A 357 -28.21 0.03 7.80
C GLU A 357 -27.64 0.77 9.01
N ILE A 358 -27.51 2.08 8.87
CA ILE A 358 -27.23 2.95 10.02
C ILE A 358 -28.38 2.77 10.99
N ASN A 359 -28.08 2.19 12.16
CA ASN A 359 -29.05 2.18 13.25
C ASN A 359 -29.36 3.65 13.62
N ARG A 360 -30.53 4.14 13.23
CA ARG A 360 -30.97 5.53 13.48
C ARG A 360 -31.00 5.89 14.97
N PHE A 361 -31.11 4.88 15.84
CA PHE A 361 -31.13 5.04 17.28
C PHE A 361 -29.74 4.93 17.93
N ALA A 362 -28.69 4.60 17.17
CA ALA A 362 -27.32 4.54 17.66
C ALA A 362 -26.77 5.95 17.89
N THR A 363 -25.99 6.09 18.95
CA THR A 363 -25.27 7.32 19.24
C THR A 363 -24.18 7.60 18.20
N PRO A 364 -23.69 8.85 18.08
CA PRO A 364 -22.55 9.14 17.17
C PRO A 364 -21.31 8.28 17.42
N SER A 365 -20.98 7.99 18.68
CA SER A 365 -19.86 7.10 19.02
C SER A 365 -20.08 5.67 18.55
N GLU A 366 -21.27 5.11 18.78
CA GLU A 366 -21.63 3.78 18.31
C GLU A 366 -21.62 3.70 16.78
N ARG A 367 -22.17 4.71 16.09
CA ARG A 367 -22.18 4.77 14.62
C ARG A 367 -20.76 4.82 14.07
N LEU A 368 -19.92 5.72 14.54
CA LEU A 368 -18.55 5.85 14.10
C LEU A 368 -17.75 4.56 14.30
N SER A 369 -17.88 3.95 15.48
CA SER A 369 -17.23 2.66 15.78
C SER A 369 -17.70 1.55 14.85
N ALA A 370 -19.01 1.47 14.58
CA ALA A 370 -19.59 0.47 13.68
C ALA A 370 -19.14 0.69 12.22
N GLU A 371 -19.06 1.95 11.75
CA GLU A 371 -18.58 2.29 10.41
C GLU A 371 -17.11 1.92 10.23
N PHE A 372 -16.24 2.25 11.20
CA PHE A 372 -14.83 1.84 11.17
C PHE A 372 -14.70 0.33 11.11
N LYS A 373 -15.38 -0.38 11.98
CA LYS A 373 -15.35 -1.84 12.04
C LYS A 373 -15.86 -2.47 10.74
N PHE A 374 -16.96 -1.99 10.18
CA PHE A 374 -17.52 -2.49 8.93
C PHE A 374 -16.58 -2.30 7.75
N ILE A 375 -15.96 -1.11 7.64
CA ILE A 375 -14.98 -0.82 6.58
C ILE A 375 -13.77 -1.74 6.70
N ALA A 376 -13.23 -1.92 7.92
CA ALA A 376 -12.08 -2.79 8.16
C ALA A 376 -12.38 -4.27 7.85
N GLU A 377 -13.50 -4.81 8.30
CA GLU A 377 -13.93 -6.19 8.05
C GLU A 377 -14.17 -6.45 6.55
N ASN A 378 -14.81 -5.52 5.85
CA ASN A 378 -15.05 -5.68 4.42
C ASN A 378 -13.80 -5.44 3.57
N HIS A 379 -12.88 -4.57 4.01
CA HIS A 379 -11.58 -4.43 3.37
C HIS A 379 -10.85 -5.78 3.30
N HIS A 380 -10.74 -6.48 4.42
CA HIS A 380 -10.11 -7.80 4.46
C HIS A 380 -10.85 -8.82 3.56
N ARG A 381 -12.17 -8.83 3.60
CA ARG A 381 -13.01 -9.71 2.77
C ARG A 381 -12.82 -9.46 1.26
N PHE A 382 -12.74 -8.20 0.83
CA PHE A 382 -12.51 -7.87 -0.58
C PHE A 382 -11.10 -8.21 -1.03
N ASN A 383 -10.11 -8.08 -0.16
CA ASN A 383 -8.74 -8.49 -0.47
C ASN A 383 -8.63 -10.03 -0.67
N ILE A 384 -9.34 -10.81 0.13
CA ILE A 384 -9.45 -12.26 -0.08
C ILE A 384 -10.16 -12.52 -1.42
N ALA A 385 -11.31 -11.90 -1.67
CA ALA A 385 -12.06 -12.06 -2.90
C ALA A 385 -11.23 -11.67 -4.14
N LEU A 386 -10.42 -10.65 -4.08
CA LEU A 386 -9.50 -10.27 -5.15
C LEU A 386 -8.47 -11.37 -5.43
N LYS A 387 -7.88 -11.96 -4.38
CA LYS A 387 -6.95 -13.10 -4.55
C LYS A 387 -7.64 -14.33 -5.15
N GLU A 388 -8.82 -14.67 -4.65
CA GLU A 388 -9.61 -15.81 -5.12
C GLU A 388 -10.08 -15.62 -6.57
N SER A 389 -10.41 -14.39 -6.96
CA SER A 389 -10.89 -14.05 -8.31
C SER A 389 -9.89 -14.39 -9.43
N LEU A 390 -8.59 -14.50 -9.10
CA LEU A 390 -7.57 -14.92 -10.08
C LEU A 390 -7.74 -16.35 -10.55
N PHE A 391 -8.43 -17.20 -9.78
CA PHE A 391 -8.59 -18.63 -10.03
C PHE A 391 -10.01 -19.00 -10.49
N GLU A 392 -10.90 -18.02 -10.68
CA GLU A 392 -12.26 -18.25 -11.16
C GLU A 392 -12.32 -18.52 -12.68
N ASP A 393 -13.43 -19.09 -13.14
CA ASP A 393 -13.67 -19.35 -14.57
C ASP A 393 -13.72 -18.07 -15.41
N ASN A 394 -14.16 -16.93 -14.83
CA ASN A 394 -14.15 -15.61 -15.45
C ASN A 394 -13.40 -14.60 -14.60
N PRO A 395 -12.08 -14.69 -14.54
CA PRO A 395 -11.26 -13.85 -13.67
C PRO A 395 -11.33 -12.36 -14.02
N ASP A 396 -11.60 -12.03 -15.28
CA ASP A 396 -11.70 -10.64 -15.75
C ASP A 396 -12.86 -9.88 -15.09
N ALA A 397 -14.02 -10.51 -14.97
CA ALA A 397 -15.19 -9.90 -14.34
C ALA A 397 -15.00 -9.82 -12.81
N ALA A 398 -14.55 -10.90 -12.19
CA ALA A 398 -14.36 -10.99 -10.75
C ALA A 398 -13.27 -10.02 -10.24
N VAL A 399 -12.15 -9.89 -10.96
CA VAL A 399 -11.11 -8.90 -10.64
C VAL A 399 -11.62 -7.49 -10.82
N ALA A 400 -12.37 -7.19 -11.90
CA ALA A 400 -12.93 -5.87 -12.12
C ALA A 400 -13.93 -5.50 -11.01
N ASP A 401 -14.75 -6.45 -10.57
CA ASP A 401 -15.71 -6.26 -9.49
C ASP A 401 -14.98 -6.04 -8.15
N ALA A 402 -13.98 -6.85 -7.83
CA ALA A 402 -13.19 -6.68 -6.62
C ALA A 402 -12.46 -5.32 -6.57
N ILE A 403 -11.89 -4.86 -7.70
CA ILE A 403 -11.26 -3.53 -7.80
C ILE A 403 -12.30 -2.42 -7.66
N ALA A 404 -13.44 -2.55 -8.34
CA ALA A 404 -14.54 -1.59 -8.20
C ALA A 404 -15.03 -1.52 -6.76
N ASN A 405 -14.94 -2.62 -6.05
CA ASN A 405 -15.22 -2.74 -4.63
C ASN A 405 -14.02 -2.36 -3.73
N LEU A 406 -13.01 -1.66 -4.22
CA LEU A 406 -11.87 -1.09 -3.51
C LEU A 406 -11.04 -2.11 -2.72
N ALA A 407 -10.91 -3.34 -3.23
CA ALA A 407 -9.92 -4.26 -2.71
C ALA A 407 -8.54 -3.62 -2.81
N ASP A 408 -7.71 -3.82 -1.80
CA ASP A 408 -6.33 -3.36 -1.83
C ASP A 408 -5.53 -4.25 -2.78
N ILE A 409 -5.06 -3.65 -3.88
CA ILE A 409 -4.37 -4.36 -4.95
C ILE A 409 -2.96 -4.78 -4.50
N ASP A 410 -2.38 -4.07 -3.54
CA ASP A 410 -1.01 -4.25 -3.09
C ASP A 410 -0.89 -5.07 -1.79
N VAL A 411 -2.00 -5.70 -1.33
CA VAL A 411 -1.95 -6.63 -0.18
C VAL A 411 -1.01 -7.79 -0.47
N LEU A 412 -0.07 -8.00 0.46
CA LEU A 412 0.91 -9.08 0.37
C LEU A 412 0.31 -10.41 0.81
N ASP A 413 0.71 -11.50 0.17
CA ASP A 413 0.47 -12.85 0.63
C ASP A 413 1.57 -13.33 1.58
N GLU A 414 1.54 -14.60 1.97
CA GLU A 414 2.54 -15.25 2.85
C GLU A 414 3.97 -15.27 2.26
N ASN A 415 4.11 -15.12 0.94
CA ASN A 415 5.39 -15.04 0.23
C ASN A 415 5.81 -13.58 -0.03
N GLY A 416 5.09 -12.61 0.51
CA GLY A 416 5.31 -11.19 0.27
C GLY A 416 4.99 -10.75 -1.15
N CYS A 417 4.16 -11.50 -1.88
CA CYS A 417 3.76 -11.17 -3.24
C CYS A 417 2.43 -10.43 -3.25
N THR A 418 2.30 -9.36 -4.05
CA THR A 418 1.03 -8.67 -4.27
C THR A 418 0.09 -9.50 -5.14
N THR A 419 -1.19 -9.14 -5.16
CA THR A 419 -2.17 -9.76 -6.07
C THR A 419 -1.75 -9.60 -7.54
N PHE A 420 -1.10 -8.47 -7.89
CA PHE A 420 -0.54 -8.24 -9.23
C PHE A 420 0.55 -9.25 -9.60
N LEU A 421 1.48 -9.55 -8.67
CA LEU A 421 2.53 -10.55 -8.87
C LEU A 421 1.95 -11.95 -9.01
N ASN A 422 0.95 -12.28 -8.19
CA ASN A 422 0.23 -13.55 -8.30
C ASN A 422 -0.54 -13.68 -9.62
N ALA A 423 -1.13 -12.58 -10.12
CA ALA A 423 -1.76 -12.58 -11.44
C ALA A 423 -0.74 -12.81 -12.57
N ALA A 424 0.45 -12.21 -12.47
CA ALA A 424 1.52 -12.47 -13.42
C ALA A 424 1.99 -13.92 -13.40
N LEU A 425 1.99 -14.55 -12.23
CA LEU A 425 2.43 -15.93 -12.03
C LEU A 425 1.37 -16.97 -12.45
N TYR A 426 0.10 -16.78 -12.07
CA TYR A 426 -0.90 -17.86 -12.20
C TYR A 426 -1.98 -17.59 -13.24
N ASN A 427 -2.18 -16.35 -13.67
CA ASN A 427 -3.34 -15.99 -14.49
C ASN A 427 -3.02 -15.95 -15.99
N LYS A 428 -3.83 -16.64 -16.80
CA LYS A 428 -3.70 -16.71 -18.26
C LYS A 428 -4.26 -15.49 -19.00
N SER A 429 -4.87 -14.53 -18.31
CA SER A 429 -5.49 -13.38 -18.95
C SER A 429 -4.60 -12.14 -18.91
N ARG A 430 -4.26 -11.60 -20.09
CA ARG A 430 -3.62 -10.28 -20.20
C ARG A 430 -4.54 -9.19 -19.63
N SER A 431 -5.86 -9.33 -19.82
CA SER A 431 -6.84 -8.35 -19.38
C SER A 431 -6.87 -8.19 -17.85
N VAL A 432 -6.63 -9.25 -17.09
CA VAL A 432 -6.50 -9.18 -15.62
C VAL A 432 -5.34 -8.28 -15.22
N LEU A 433 -4.15 -8.46 -15.81
CA LEU A 433 -2.99 -7.59 -15.55
C LEU A 433 -3.29 -6.14 -15.91
N GLU A 434 -3.95 -5.91 -17.05
CA GLU A 434 -4.35 -4.58 -17.50
C GLU A 434 -5.31 -3.89 -16.53
N LYS A 435 -6.28 -4.63 -15.97
CA LYS A 435 -7.19 -4.10 -14.95
C LYS A 435 -6.47 -3.76 -13.64
N LEU A 436 -5.56 -4.61 -13.18
CA LEU A 436 -4.77 -4.35 -11.98
C LEU A 436 -3.86 -3.13 -12.17
N ILE A 437 -3.22 -2.98 -13.33
CA ILE A 437 -2.41 -1.80 -13.68
C ILE A 437 -3.28 -0.53 -13.71
N ASN A 438 -4.47 -0.60 -14.32
CA ASN A 438 -5.42 0.52 -14.35
C ASN A 438 -5.94 0.85 -12.94
N GLY A 439 -6.04 -0.15 -12.06
CA GLY A 439 -6.34 -0.02 -10.64
C GLY A 439 -5.17 0.53 -9.80
N LYS A 440 -4.04 0.88 -10.42
CA LYS A 440 -2.83 1.45 -9.80
C LYS A 440 -1.97 0.45 -9.02
N ALA A 441 -1.97 -0.82 -9.39
CA ALA A 441 -0.99 -1.77 -8.85
C ALA A 441 0.44 -1.28 -9.07
N ASP A 442 1.32 -1.51 -8.09
CA ASP A 442 2.75 -1.24 -8.26
C ASP A 442 3.37 -2.27 -9.23
N VAL A 443 3.61 -1.84 -10.47
CA VAL A 443 4.20 -2.68 -11.53
C VAL A 443 5.65 -3.10 -11.25
N ASN A 444 6.32 -2.42 -10.30
CA ASN A 444 7.68 -2.70 -9.86
C ASN A 444 7.73 -3.41 -8.49
N ALA A 445 6.58 -3.83 -7.94
CA ALA A 445 6.55 -4.66 -6.75
C ALA A 445 7.40 -5.93 -6.94
N SER A 446 7.90 -6.47 -5.83
CA SER A 446 8.62 -7.75 -5.80
C SER A 446 8.20 -8.59 -4.60
N CYS A 447 8.25 -9.91 -4.73
CA CYS A 447 8.09 -10.85 -3.62
C CYS A 447 9.32 -10.85 -2.68
N MET A 448 9.27 -11.64 -1.59
CA MET A 448 10.36 -11.74 -0.62
C MET A 448 11.69 -12.24 -1.23
N ASP A 449 11.66 -12.96 -2.36
CA ASP A 449 12.84 -13.42 -3.08
C ASP A 449 13.35 -12.44 -4.15
N GLY A 450 12.81 -11.23 -4.17
CA GLY A 450 13.19 -10.15 -5.10
C GLY A 450 12.57 -10.27 -6.50
N LYS A 451 11.77 -11.30 -6.79
CA LYS A 451 11.17 -11.50 -8.11
C LYS A 451 10.07 -10.51 -8.42
N ASN A 452 10.09 -9.92 -9.60
CA ASN A 452 9.06 -9.05 -10.14
C ASN A 452 8.12 -9.77 -11.11
N ALA A 453 7.06 -9.07 -11.57
CA ALA A 453 6.07 -9.63 -12.48
C ALA A 453 6.68 -10.14 -13.81
N LEU A 454 7.67 -9.44 -14.36
CA LEU A 454 8.32 -9.82 -15.62
C LEU A 454 9.13 -11.12 -15.48
N MET A 455 9.77 -11.33 -14.33
CA MET A 455 10.47 -12.59 -14.03
C MET A 455 9.49 -13.75 -13.91
N PHE A 456 8.33 -13.56 -13.28
CA PHE A 456 7.28 -14.57 -13.22
C PHE A 456 6.77 -14.94 -14.61
N ILE A 457 6.44 -13.97 -15.47
CA ILE A 457 6.04 -14.25 -16.85
C ILE A 457 7.14 -14.99 -17.60
N SER A 458 8.41 -14.60 -17.40
CA SER A 458 9.57 -15.23 -18.06
C SER A 458 9.81 -16.67 -17.57
N SER A 459 9.40 -17.01 -16.37
CA SER A 459 9.57 -18.35 -15.79
C SER A 459 8.53 -19.37 -16.26
N GLN A 460 7.45 -18.96 -16.93
CA GLN A 460 6.30 -19.81 -17.29
C GLN A 460 6.30 -20.32 -18.73
N ALA A 461 7.45 -20.37 -19.38
CA ALA A 461 7.55 -20.86 -20.74
C ALA A 461 6.99 -22.29 -20.88
N GLY A 462 5.84 -22.42 -21.54
CA GLY A 462 5.24 -23.70 -21.91
C GLY A 462 4.34 -24.38 -20.86
N GLU A 463 4.19 -23.85 -19.66
CA GLU A 463 3.31 -24.44 -18.63
C GLU A 463 1.89 -23.86 -18.63
N THR A 464 1.76 -22.56 -18.70
CA THR A 464 0.47 -21.87 -18.59
C THR A 464 0.16 -20.97 -19.77
N ASP A 465 1.16 -20.31 -20.35
CA ASP A 465 1.01 -19.31 -21.39
C ASP A 465 1.47 -19.81 -22.76
N THR A 466 0.72 -19.43 -23.81
CA THR A 466 1.27 -19.53 -25.18
C THR A 466 2.37 -18.51 -25.37
N PRO A 467 3.37 -18.76 -26.24
CA PRO A 467 4.43 -17.78 -26.52
C PRO A 467 3.91 -16.40 -26.94
N ALA A 468 2.79 -16.34 -27.67
CA ALA A 468 2.15 -15.10 -28.06
C ALA A 468 1.60 -14.32 -26.87
N LEU A 469 0.90 -15.00 -25.95
CA LEU A 469 0.34 -14.40 -24.74
C LEU A 469 1.45 -13.92 -23.78
N GLN A 470 2.53 -14.71 -23.66
CA GLN A 470 3.70 -14.34 -22.86
C GLN A 470 4.31 -13.01 -23.38
N ILE A 471 4.46 -12.88 -24.72
CA ILE A 471 4.94 -11.65 -25.37
C ILE A 471 3.99 -10.46 -25.10
N GLU A 472 2.67 -10.68 -25.18
CA GLU A 472 1.69 -9.61 -24.97
C GLU A 472 1.69 -9.13 -23.51
N LYS A 473 1.74 -10.04 -22.53
CA LYS A 473 1.84 -9.71 -21.12
C LYS A 473 3.12 -8.92 -20.81
N ALA A 474 4.28 -9.41 -21.30
CA ALA A 474 5.55 -8.74 -21.07
C ALA A 474 5.57 -7.33 -21.70
N LYS A 475 5.04 -7.17 -22.92
CA LYS A 475 4.91 -5.84 -23.55
C LYS A 475 4.02 -4.89 -22.75
N LEU A 476 2.93 -5.41 -22.17
CA LEU A 476 2.06 -4.61 -21.30
C LEU A 476 2.82 -4.11 -20.07
N LEU A 477 3.58 -4.98 -19.39
CA LEU A 477 4.39 -4.61 -18.24
C LEU A 477 5.43 -3.55 -18.57
N LEU A 478 6.18 -3.77 -19.66
CA LEU A 478 7.22 -2.85 -20.12
C LEU A 478 6.65 -1.48 -20.51
N ALA A 479 5.49 -1.45 -21.18
CA ALA A 479 4.78 -0.21 -21.49
C ALA A 479 4.27 0.51 -20.24
N SER A 480 4.05 -0.21 -19.14
CA SER A 480 3.63 0.34 -17.85
C SER A 480 4.80 0.76 -16.94
N GLY A 481 6.05 0.63 -17.41
CA GLY A 481 7.24 1.11 -16.70
C GLY A 481 7.92 0.08 -15.80
N THR A 482 7.68 -1.23 -16.04
CA THR A 482 8.43 -2.29 -15.34
C THR A 482 9.89 -2.26 -15.71
N ASP A 483 10.79 -2.30 -14.73
CA ASP A 483 12.24 -2.38 -14.95
C ASP A 483 12.63 -3.76 -15.48
N ILE A 484 13.09 -3.79 -16.75
CA ILE A 484 13.48 -5.01 -17.47
C ILE A 484 14.77 -5.63 -16.93
N ASN A 485 15.65 -4.83 -16.31
CA ASN A 485 16.96 -5.23 -15.83
C ASN A 485 17.02 -5.42 -14.31
N ARG A 486 15.86 -5.33 -13.61
CA ARG A 486 15.80 -5.66 -12.20
C ARG A 486 16.29 -7.09 -11.97
N THR A 487 17.01 -7.29 -10.88
CA THR A 487 17.49 -8.61 -10.45
C THR A 487 16.71 -9.08 -9.23
N ASP A 488 16.55 -10.39 -9.12
CA ASP A 488 16.14 -11.06 -7.88
C ASP A 488 17.29 -11.12 -6.86
N ASP A 489 17.06 -11.70 -5.70
CA ASP A 489 18.06 -11.84 -4.64
C ASP A 489 19.26 -12.74 -5.04
N ALA A 490 19.10 -13.58 -6.05
CA ALA A 490 20.16 -14.39 -6.64
C ALA A 490 20.92 -13.67 -7.78
N GLY A 491 20.51 -12.43 -8.12
CA GLY A 491 21.08 -11.64 -9.21
C GLY A 491 20.56 -12.04 -10.60
N ASN A 492 19.49 -12.84 -10.70
CA ASN A 492 18.94 -13.24 -11.98
C ASN A 492 18.00 -12.17 -12.55
N THR A 493 18.05 -11.95 -13.85
CA THR A 493 17.14 -11.08 -14.61
C THR A 493 15.99 -11.85 -15.25
N ALA A 494 14.97 -11.14 -15.73
CA ALA A 494 13.88 -11.75 -16.51
C ALA A 494 14.39 -12.50 -17.76
N LEU A 495 15.45 -11.99 -18.42
CA LEU A 495 16.08 -12.68 -19.54
C LEU A 495 16.69 -14.02 -19.14
N MET A 496 17.36 -14.10 -17.98
CA MET A 496 17.90 -15.35 -17.46
C MET A 496 16.80 -16.35 -17.14
N TYR A 497 15.67 -15.90 -16.55
CA TYR A 497 14.50 -16.75 -16.32
C TYR A 497 13.92 -17.29 -17.62
N ALA A 498 13.78 -16.46 -18.66
CA ALA A 498 13.31 -16.89 -19.98
C ALA A 498 14.20 -18.02 -20.56
N LEU A 499 15.51 -17.84 -20.48
CA LEU A 499 16.49 -18.83 -20.99
C LEU A 499 16.51 -20.10 -20.13
N ALA A 500 16.45 -19.99 -18.81
CA ALA A 500 16.41 -21.14 -17.89
C ALA A 500 15.18 -22.01 -18.13
N ASN A 501 14.05 -21.42 -18.47
CA ASN A 501 12.79 -22.11 -18.73
C ASN A 501 12.52 -22.39 -20.22
N ARG A 502 13.53 -22.25 -21.08
CA ARG A 502 13.47 -22.57 -22.52
C ARG A 502 12.35 -21.83 -23.26
N ALA A 503 12.18 -20.55 -22.96
CA ALA A 503 11.18 -19.71 -23.62
C ALA A 503 11.38 -19.67 -25.13
N ASP A 504 10.30 -19.38 -25.86
CA ASP A 504 10.33 -19.21 -27.30
C ASP A 504 11.34 -18.14 -27.73
N ILE A 505 12.06 -18.37 -28.82
CA ILE A 505 13.09 -17.45 -29.31
C ILE A 505 12.55 -16.06 -29.62
N ASN A 506 11.27 -15.92 -30.01
CA ASN A 506 10.66 -14.62 -30.26
C ASN A 506 10.42 -13.86 -28.96
N TYR A 507 10.15 -14.57 -27.85
CA TYR A 507 10.08 -13.95 -26.53
C TYR A 507 11.44 -13.45 -26.07
N VAL A 508 12.50 -14.26 -26.21
CA VAL A 508 13.89 -13.86 -25.94
C VAL A 508 14.28 -12.64 -26.78
N ARG A 509 13.97 -12.68 -28.08
CA ARG A 509 14.23 -11.57 -29.01
C ARG A 509 13.49 -10.29 -28.58
N MET A 510 12.24 -10.42 -28.12
CA MET A 510 11.45 -9.29 -27.65
C MET A 510 12.08 -8.67 -26.40
N LEU A 511 12.53 -9.47 -25.42
CA LEU A 511 13.22 -8.95 -24.23
C LEU A 511 14.50 -8.19 -24.61
N LEU A 512 15.34 -8.78 -25.47
CA LEU A 512 16.59 -8.16 -25.94
C LEU A 512 16.31 -6.85 -26.70
N ALA A 513 15.32 -6.86 -27.60
CA ALA A 513 14.92 -5.67 -28.35
C ALA A 513 14.31 -4.57 -27.45
N SER A 514 13.79 -4.94 -26.27
CA SER A 514 13.26 -4.01 -25.26
C SER A 514 14.32 -3.50 -24.28
N GLY A 515 15.61 -3.85 -24.48
CA GLY A 515 16.72 -3.35 -23.67
C GLY A 515 17.14 -4.24 -22.50
N ALA A 516 16.81 -5.54 -22.54
CA ALA A 516 17.35 -6.47 -21.56
C ALA A 516 18.87 -6.55 -21.66
N ASP A 517 19.58 -6.41 -20.53
CA ASP A 517 21.03 -6.50 -20.48
C ASP A 517 21.47 -7.95 -20.74
N VAL A 518 22.09 -8.15 -21.92
CA VAL A 518 22.59 -9.45 -22.38
C VAL A 518 23.81 -9.92 -21.58
N ASN A 519 24.45 -9.03 -20.81
CA ASN A 519 25.67 -9.28 -20.03
C ASN A 519 25.46 -9.15 -18.53
N ALA A 520 24.21 -8.98 -18.04
CA ALA A 520 23.92 -9.02 -16.62
C ALA A 520 24.46 -10.30 -16.00
N ALA A 521 25.10 -10.21 -14.84
CA ALA A 521 25.70 -11.36 -14.18
C ALA A 521 24.96 -11.69 -12.86
N SER A 522 24.58 -12.92 -12.70
CA SER A 522 23.99 -13.44 -11.44
C SER A 522 25.00 -13.43 -10.30
N ASN A 523 24.55 -13.71 -9.09
CA ASN A 523 25.44 -13.89 -7.94
C ASN A 523 26.45 -15.04 -8.10
N LEU A 524 26.26 -15.95 -9.06
CA LEU A 524 27.22 -16.99 -9.44
C LEU A 524 28.19 -16.53 -10.54
N GLY A 525 28.04 -15.32 -11.05
CA GLY A 525 28.80 -14.79 -12.19
C GLY A 525 28.32 -15.35 -13.54
N GLU A 526 27.16 -16.02 -13.58
CA GLU A 526 26.59 -16.53 -14.83
C GLU A 526 25.84 -15.43 -15.57
N THR A 527 26.11 -15.27 -16.86
CA THR A 527 25.39 -14.35 -17.77
C THR A 527 24.23 -15.05 -18.47
N PRO A 528 23.34 -14.35 -19.21
CA PRO A 528 22.34 -14.95 -20.07
C PRO A 528 22.95 -16.00 -21.04
N LEU A 529 24.12 -15.71 -21.64
CA LEU A 529 24.81 -16.66 -22.49
C LEU A 529 25.22 -17.94 -21.72
N TRP A 530 25.72 -17.80 -20.50
CA TRP A 530 26.02 -18.92 -19.61
C TRP A 530 24.79 -19.78 -19.34
N THR A 531 23.66 -19.13 -19.01
CA THR A 531 22.38 -19.81 -18.79
C THR A 531 21.96 -20.58 -20.04
N ALA A 532 22.04 -19.98 -21.22
CA ALA A 532 21.69 -20.64 -22.50
C ALA A 532 22.54 -21.87 -22.78
N VAL A 533 23.86 -21.77 -22.56
CA VAL A 533 24.81 -22.87 -22.76
C VAL A 533 24.57 -23.99 -21.75
N ARG A 534 24.39 -23.66 -20.47
CA ARG A 534 24.13 -24.64 -19.39
C ARG A 534 22.83 -25.41 -19.61
N GLN A 535 21.80 -24.73 -20.10
CA GLN A 535 20.51 -25.36 -20.42
C GLN A 535 20.52 -26.10 -21.77
N ASN A 536 21.65 -26.10 -22.48
CA ASN A 536 21.76 -26.70 -23.81
C ASN A 536 20.64 -26.23 -24.75
N LEU A 537 20.47 -24.88 -24.84
CA LEU A 537 19.46 -24.28 -25.72
C LEU A 537 19.87 -24.39 -27.19
N PRO A 538 18.92 -24.29 -28.13
CA PRO A 538 19.21 -24.31 -29.56
C PRO A 538 20.26 -23.26 -29.95
N SER A 539 21.13 -23.62 -30.91
CA SER A 539 22.21 -22.74 -31.40
C SER A 539 21.71 -21.39 -31.91
N GLU A 540 20.48 -21.31 -32.37
CA GLU A 540 19.82 -20.08 -32.82
C GLU A 540 19.63 -19.09 -31.66
N THR A 541 19.31 -19.58 -30.45
CA THR A 541 19.20 -18.75 -29.23
C THR A 541 20.58 -18.24 -28.82
N VAL A 542 21.61 -19.07 -28.85
CA VAL A 542 22.99 -18.66 -28.55
C VAL A 542 23.50 -17.64 -29.57
N LYS A 543 23.22 -17.83 -30.86
CA LYS A 543 23.54 -16.85 -31.90
C LYS A 543 22.83 -15.52 -31.66
N LEU A 544 21.56 -15.56 -31.31
CA LEU A 544 20.78 -14.36 -31.00
C LEU A 544 21.42 -13.56 -29.86
N LEU A 545 21.83 -14.21 -28.75
CA LEU A 545 22.51 -13.55 -27.65
C LEU A 545 23.82 -12.90 -28.08
N ILE A 546 24.62 -13.61 -28.91
CA ILE A 546 25.89 -13.10 -29.47
C ILE A 546 25.63 -11.89 -30.39
N GLU A 547 24.62 -11.96 -31.27
CA GLU A 547 24.20 -10.84 -32.12
C GLU A 547 23.83 -9.58 -31.32
N TYR A 548 23.27 -9.75 -30.12
CA TYR A 548 22.96 -8.64 -29.20
C TYR A 548 24.14 -8.25 -28.28
N GLY A 549 25.34 -8.80 -28.52
CA GLY A 549 26.55 -8.38 -27.82
C GLY A 549 26.88 -9.13 -26.56
N ALA A 550 26.43 -10.39 -26.43
CA ALA A 550 26.84 -11.23 -25.31
C ALA A 550 28.34 -11.45 -25.28
N ASP A 551 28.98 -11.24 -24.13
CA ASP A 551 30.38 -11.57 -23.92
C ASP A 551 30.57 -13.08 -23.87
N VAL A 552 31.12 -13.62 -24.98
CA VAL A 552 31.33 -15.05 -25.17
C VAL A 552 32.42 -15.59 -24.23
N ASN A 553 33.27 -14.70 -23.72
CA ASN A 553 34.45 -15.05 -22.90
C ASN A 553 34.24 -14.71 -21.41
N HIS A 554 33.03 -14.31 -21.02
CA HIS A 554 32.73 -14.03 -19.63
C HIS A 554 33.01 -15.22 -18.74
N LYS A 555 33.73 -14.97 -17.62
CA LYS A 555 34.07 -16.00 -16.65
C LYS A 555 33.09 -15.99 -15.49
N ASP A 556 32.59 -17.17 -15.16
CA ASP A 556 31.80 -17.37 -13.93
C ASP A 556 32.68 -17.17 -12.67
N ARG A 557 32.10 -17.30 -11.48
CA ARG A 557 32.86 -17.20 -10.19
C ARG A 557 33.95 -18.27 -10.04
N ARG A 558 33.95 -19.36 -10.82
CA ARG A 558 34.99 -20.40 -10.83
C ARG A 558 36.09 -20.07 -11.82
N GLY A 559 35.97 -18.96 -12.56
CA GLY A 559 36.87 -18.59 -13.64
C GLY A 559 36.67 -19.38 -14.92
N GLU A 560 35.54 -20.10 -15.07
CA GLU A 560 35.23 -20.94 -16.23
C GLU A 560 34.47 -20.12 -17.28
N THR A 561 34.81 -20.23 -18.57
CA THR A 561 34.08 -19.65 -19.69
C THR A 561 33.03 -20.61 -20.22
N PRO A 562 31.98 -20.14 -20.97
CA PRO A 562 31.00 -21.02 -21.60
C PRO A 562 31.60 -22.10 -22.47
N LEU A 563 32.70 -21.80 -23.21
CA LEU A 563 33.42 -22.78 -24.00
C LEU A 563 34.03 -23.87 -23.13
N TRP A 564 34.69 -23.51 -22.02
CA TRP A 564 35.28 -24.50 -21.09
C TRP A 564 34.25 -25.38 -20.43
N TYR A 565 33.08 -24.81 -20.07
CA TYR A 565 31.97 -25.61 -19.55
C TYR A 565 31.55 -26.74 -20.53
N LEU A 566 31.36 -26.39 -21.82
CA LEU A 566 30.98 -27.37 -22.83
C LEU A 566 32.06 -28.45 -23.04
N LEU A 567 33.31 -28.07 -23.10
CA LEU A 567 34.42 -29.02 -23.29
C LEU A 567 34.55 -29.95 -22.12
N ARG A 568 34.33 -29.50 -20.90
CA ARG A 568 34.40 -30.31 -19.68
C ARG A 568 33.22 -31.26 -19.55
N THR A 569 32.02 -30.85 -19.96
CA THR A 569 30.78 -31.63 -19.82
C THR A 569 30.42 -32.46 -21.05
N ASP A 570 31.32 -32.56 -22.05
CA ASP A 570 31.05 -33.17 -23.35
C ASP A 570 29.78 -32.62 -24.00
N GLY A 571 29.64 -31.27 -23.93
CA GLY A 571 28.48 -30.55 -24.41
C GLY A 571 28.27 -30.64 -25.92
N ASP A 572 27.15 -30.09 -26.37
CA ASP A 572 26.73 -30.11 -27.78
C ASP A 572 27.77 -29.49 -28.70
N GLU A 573 28.22 -30.27 -29.72
CA GLU A 573 29.22 -29.87 -30.70
C GLU A 573 28.79 -28.65 -31.54
N VAL A 574 27.48 -28.49 -31.78
CA VAL A 574 26.93 -27.36 -32.51
C VAL A 574 27.05 -26.08 -31.69
N LEU A 575 26.85 -26.19 -30.34
CA LEU A 575 27.05 -25.05 -29.43
C LEU A 575 28.53 -24.67 -29.34
N ILE A 576 29.44 -25.65 -29.21
CA ILE A 576 30.89 -25.38 -29.22
C ILE A 576 31.26 -24.60 -30.50
N ARG A 577 30.86 -25.10 -31.67
CA ARG A 577 31.09 -24.41 -32.94
C ARG A 577 30.46 -23.00 -33.00
N THR A 578 29.28 -22.84 -32.39
CA THR A 578 28.61 -21.54 -32.36
C THR A 578 29.37 -20.55 -31.51
N LEU A 579 29.83 -20.95 -30.32
CA LEU A 579 30.66 -20.12 -29.44
C LEU A 579 31.98 -19.72 -30.13
N LEU A 580 32.67 -20.69 -30.77
CA LEU A 580 33.93 -20.44 -31.48
C LEU A 580 33.74 -19.45 -32.64
N ARG A 581 32.66 -19.57 -33.43
CA ARG A 581 32.30 -18.60 -34.45
C ARG A 581 31.89 -17.24 -33.90
N GLY A 582 31.38 -17.21 -32.68
CA GLY A 582 31.04 -16.01 -31.95
C GLY A 582 32.24 -15.32 -31.27
N GLY A 583 33.47 -15.87 -31.44
CA GLY A 583 34.67 -15.28 -30.86
C GLY A 583 35.10 -15.84 -29.51
N ALA A 584 34.70 -17.08 -29.19
CA ALA A 584 35.22 -17.74 -27.98
C ALA A 584 36.75 -17.89 -28.08
N ASP A 585 37.43 -17.37 -27.08
CA ASP A 585 38.88 -17.34 -27.01
C ASP A 585 39.44 -18.72 -26.64
N THR A 586 40.21 -19.33 -27.53
CA THR A 586 40.85 -20.62 -27.35
C THR A 586 42.21 -20.55 -26.65
N GLU A 587 42.64 -19.36 -26.23
CA GLU A 587 43.88 -19.18 -25.46
C GLU A 587 43.61 -18.99 -23.97
N ILE A 588 42.38 -18.81 -23.57
CA ILE A 588 41.98 -18.81 -22.14
C ILE A 588 42.21 -20.21 -21.56
N THR A 589 43.03 -20.28 -20.51
CA THR A 589 43.34 -21.54 -19.83
C THR A 589 42.28 -21.91 -18.79
N ASN A 590 42.13 -23.22 -18.55
CA ASN A 590 41.38 -23.78 -17.41
C ASN A 590 42.18 -23.64 -16.10
N ALA A 591 41.62 -24.12 -14.98
CA ALA A 591 42.28 -24.10 -13.68
C ALA A 591 43.58 -24.94 -13.62
N ALA A 592 43.76 -25.91 -14.54
CA ALA A 592 44.99 -26.69 -14.64
C ALA A 592 46.06 -26.04 -15.54
N GLY A 593 45.75 -24.92 -16.18
CA GLY A 593 46.65 -24.23 -17.10
C GLY A 593 46.55 -24.70 -18.56
N ASP A 594 45.65 -25.66 -18.88
CA ASP A 594 45.45 -26.15 -20.23
C ASP A 594 44.71 -25.11 -21.10
N ILE A 595 45.11 -24.95 -22.36
CA ILE A 595 44.26 -24.32 -23.36
C ILE A 595 43.28 -25.32 -23.94
N PRO A 596 42.14 -24.89 -24.54
CA PRO A 596 41.12 -25.77 -25.14
C PRO A 596 41.68 -26.84 -26.07
N LEU A 597 42.66 -26.47 -26.95
CA LEU A 597 43.26 -27.39 -27.90
C LEU A 597 43.98 -28.56 -27.17
N TRP A 598 44.80 -28.30 -26.16
CA TRP A 598 45.48 -29.31 -25.38
C TRP A 598 44.52 -30.22 -24.63
N TYR A 599 43.48 -29.63 -24.05
CA TYR A 599 42.45 -30.37 -23.32
C TYR A 599 41.72 -31.40 -24.20
N VAL A 600 41.26 -30.96 -25.42
CA VAL A 600 40.53 -31.89 -26.30
C VAL A 600 41.45 -32.93 -26.94
N LEU A 601 42.71 -32.61 -27.20
CA LEU A 601 43.69 -33.62 -27.68
C LEU A 601 44.01 -34.64 -26.58
N ASN A 602 44.23 -34.26 -25.33
CA ASN A 602 44.53 -35.14 -24.24
C ASN A 602 43.34 -36.00 -23.82
N LYS A 603 42.13 -35.46 -23.83
CA LYS A 603 40.88 -36.15 -23.48
C LYS A 603 40.39 -37.13 -24.59
N GLY A 604 40.82 -36.89 -25.82
CA GLY A 604 40.29 -37.64 -26.99
C GLY A 604 38.87 -37.17 -27.36
N GLY A 605 38.69 -35.87 -27.54
CA GLY A 605 37.41 -35.27 -27.95
C GLY A 605 36.90 -35.78 -29.29
N SER A 606 35.61 -35.54 -29.60
CA SER A 606 35.07 -35.94 -30.88
C SER A 606 35.83 -35.24 -32.06
N ASP A 607 35.86 -35.90 -33.20
CA ASP A 607 36.52 -35.42 -34.38
C ASP A 607 36.07 -33.98 -34.75
N MET A 608 34.79 -33.69 -34.65
CA MET A 608 34.22 -32.39 -34.98
C MET A 608 34.65 -31.31 -33.95
N VAL A 609 34.73 -31.64 -32.68
CA VAL A 609 35.21 -30.67 -31.67
C VAL A 609 36.67 -30.35 -31.89
N ILE A 610 37.53 -31.37 -32.12
CA ILE A 610 38.96 -31.17 -32.40
C ILE A 610 39.16 -30.30 -33.65
N GLU A 611 38.44 -30.60 -34.74
CA GLU A 611 38.50 -29.77 -36.00
C GLU A 611 38.11 -28.31 -35.72
N ASN A 612 36.99 -28.06 -35.00
CA ASN A 612 36.52 -26.71 -34.71
C ASN A 612 37.51 -25.93 -33.83
N ILE A 613 38.11 -26.59 -32.82
CA ILE A 613 39.12 -25.94 -31.96
C ILE A 613 40.40 -25.62 -32.79
N ILE A 614 40.91 -26.60 -33.62
CA ILE A 614 42.07 -26.32 -34.48
C ILE A 614 41.77 -25.16 -35.44
N MET A 615 40.55 -25.08 -35.98
CA MET A 615 40.14 -23.99 -36.89
C MET A 615 40.06 -22.63 -36.17
N ALA A 616 39.73 -22.60 -34.89
CA ALA A 616 39.62 -21.39 -34.11
C ALA A 616 40.92 -20.97 -33.45
N GLN A 617 41.89 -21.89 -33.25
CA GLN A 617 43.16 -21.60 -32.57
C GLN A 617 44.06 -20.73 -33.41
N ASN A 618 44.54 -19.61 -32.82
CA ASN A 618 45.44 -18.65 -33.52
C ASN A 618 46.88 -19.18 -33.55
N ASN A 619 47.38 -19.72 -32.46
CA ASN A 619 48.76 -20.23 -32.38
C ASN A 619 48.76 -21.74 -32.24
N LEU A 620 49.13 -22.46 -33.34
CA LEU A 620 49.22 -23.91 -33.40
C LEU A 620 50.61 -24.44 -33.05
N ASN A 621 51.53 -23.57 -32.66
CA ASN A 621 52.92 -23.94 -32.31
C ASN A 621 53.19 -23.86 -30.78
N ILE A 622 52.16 -23.79 -29.95
CA ILE A 622 52.28 -23.81 -28.52
C ILE A 622 52.76 -25.18 -28.08
N LYS A 623 53.79 -25.23 -27.23
CA LYS A 623 54.33 -26.46 -26.67
C LYS A 623 53.63 -26.82 -25.36
N ASN A 624 53.37 -28.12 -25.17
CA ASN A 624 52.95 -28.66 -23.89
C ASN A 624 54.17 -28.83 -22.95
N GLU A 625 53.96 -29.34 -21.76
CA GLU A 625 55.00 -29.60 -20.75
C GLU A 625 56.10 -30.63 -21.23
N HIS A 626 55.78 -31.47 -22.21
CA HIS A 626 56.69 -32.39 -22.85
C HIS A 626 57.43 -31.78 -24.07
N GLY A 627 57.23 -30.53 -24.33
CA GLY A 627 57.81 -29.84 -25.48
C GLY A 627 57.14 -30.15 -26.82
N ASP A 628 56.04 -30.87 -26.85
CA ASP A 628 55.32 -31.21 -28.04
C ASP A 628 54.44 -30.05 -28.52
N THR A 629 54.47 -29.75 -29.81
CA THR A 629 53.41 -28.97 -30.45
C THR A 629 52.21 -29.85 -30.75
N PRO A 630 50.97 -29.29 -30.95
CA PRO A 630 49.80 -30.05 -31.34
C PRO A 630 50.03 -30.97 -32.54
N LEU A 631 50.87 -30.55 -33.49
CA LEU A 631 51.26 -31.37 -34.64
C LEU A 631 52.13 -32.58 -34.22
N LEU A 632 53.13 -32.40 -33.36
CA LEU A 632 53.96 -33.49 -32.85
C LEU A 632 53.17 -34.47 -32.00
N PHE A 633 52.31 -33.92 -31.15
CA PHE A 633 51.41 -34.73 -30.29
C PHE A 633 50.46 -35.60 -31.15
N ALA A 634 49.83 -35.01 -32.19
CA ALA A 634 48.95 -35.72 -33.09
C ALA A 634 49.67 -36.88 -33.81
N LEU A 635 50.93 -36.62 -34.21
CA LEU A 635 51.78 -37.64 -34.88
C LEU A 635 52.20 -38.75 -33.89
N LYS A 636 52.63 -38.43 -32.66
CA LYS A 636 53.05 -39.38 -31.64
C LYS A 636 51.89 -40.28 -31.19
N ASN A 637 50.70 -39.75 -31.11
CA ASN A 637 49.51 -40.46 -30.62
C ASN A 637 48.63 -41.01 -31.75
N ASN A 638 49.16 -41.08 -33.01
CA ASN A 638 48.48 -41.65 -34.16
C ASN A 638 47.07 -41.08 -34.44
N TYR A 639 46.92 -39.79 -34.25
CA TYR A 639 45.65 -39.14 -34.60
C TYR A 639 45.34 -39.29 -36.09
N PRO A 640 44.05 -39.31 -36.51
CA PRO A 640 43.67 -39.40 -37.90
C PRO A 640 44.38 -38.39 -38.79
N SER A 641 44.85 -38.81 -39.96
CA SER A 641 45.63 -37.97 -40.89
C SER A 641 44.92 -36.67 -41.30
N LYS A 642 43.60 -36.62 -41.15
CA LYS A 642 42.82 -35.37 -41.39
C LYS A 642 43.23 -34.24 -40.44
N PHE A 643 43.51 -34.54 -39.15
CA PHE A 643 43.94 -33.55 -38.16
C PHE A 643 45.36 -33.06 -38.46
N VAL A 644 46.26 -33.98 -38.80
CA VAL A 644 47.64 -33.60 -39.21
C VAL A 644 47.60 -32.65 -40.40
N LYS A 645 46.78 -32.95 -41.43
CA LYS A 645 46.60 -32.09 -42.60
C LYS A 645 45.97 -30.74 -42.22
N LEU A 646 45.00 -30.77 -41.35
CA LEU A 646 44.33 -29.54 -40.89
C LEU A 646 45.32 -28.65 -40.12
N LEU A 647 46.12 -29.16 -39.18
CA LEU A 647 47.14 -28.45 -38.43
C LEU A 647 48.16 -27.83 -39.40
N LEU A 648 48.68 -28.61 -40.36
CA LEU A 648 49.62 -28.11 -41.36
C LEU A 648 49.01 -27.01 -42.27
N SER A 649 47.76 -27.22 -42.72
CA SER A 649 47.07 -26.21 -43.55
C SER A 649 46.76 -24.89 -42.81
N ARG A 650 46.73 -24.96 -41.48
CA ARG A 650 46.51 -23.82 -40.61
C ARG A 650 47.78 -23.18 -40.09
N GLY A 651 48.97 -23.64 -40.49
CA GLY A 651 50.26 -23.05 -40.19
C GLY A 651 51.01 -23.66 -39.01
N ALA A 652 50.70 -24.89 -38.63
CA ALA A 652 51.57 -25.60 -37.68
C ALA A 652 52.93 -25.86 -38.32
N ASP A 653 54.01 -25.45 -37.65
CA ASP A 653 55.38 -25.57 -38.13
C ASP A 653 55.92 -26.99 -37.90
N PRO A 654 56.21 -27.75 -38.98
CA PRO A 654 56.74 -29.11 -38.85
C PRO A 654 58.21 -29.18 -38.46
N GLN A 655 58.93 -28.04 -38.43
CA GLN A 655 60.34 -27.99 -38.06
C GLN A 655 60.57 -27.85 -36.55
N ILE A 656 59.58 -27.46 -35.79
CA ILE A 656 59.70 -27.33 -34.34
C ILE A 656 60.02 -28.70 -33.74
N ARG A 657 60.99 -28.67 -32.80
CA ARG A 657 61.45 -29.91 -32.14
C ARG A 657 60.89 -30.07 -30.74
N ASP A 658 60.56 -31.30 -30.35
CA ASP A 658 60.17 -31.68 -28.99
C ASP A 658 61.39 -31.65 -28.05
N SER A 659 61.16 -32.10 -26.78
CA SER A 659 62.20 -32.18 -25.74
C SER A 659 63.30 -33.19 -26.10
N ASP A 660 63.00 -34.19 -26.94
CA ASP A 660 63.94 -35.23 -27.40
C ASP A 660 64.69 -34.81 -28.67
N GLY A 661 64.43 -33.62 -29.19
CA GLY A 661 65.04 -33.07 -30.37
C GLY A 661 64.43 -33.54 -31.66
N ASN A 662 63.28 -34.27 -31.69
CA ASN A 662 62.59 -34.75 -32.86
C ASN A 662 61.61 -33.69 -33.40
N ASN A 663 61.61 -33.51 -34.71
CA ASN A 663 60.60 -32.74 -35.43
C ASN A 663 59.56 -33.65 -36.10
N ALA A 664 58.55 -33.08 -36.76
CA ALA A 664 57.48 -33.86 -37.40
C ALA A 664 57.97 -34.89 -38.41
N TYR A 665 59.05 -34.57 -39.13
CA TYR A 665 59.65 -35.49 -40.10
C TYR A 665 60.38 -36.65 -39.41
N ASP A 666 61.07 -36.42 -38.31
CA ASP A 666 61.74 -37.42 -37.52
C ASP A 666 60.76 -38.41 -36.92
N ILE A 667 59.64 -37.94 -36.35
CA ILE A 667 58.54 -38.78 -35.81
C ILE A 667 57.89 -39.62 -36.93
N LEU A 668 57.57 -39.01 -38.07
CA LEU A 668 56.98 -39.73 -39.23
C LEU A 668 57.90 -40.82 -39.77
N ARG A 669 59.24 -40.58 -39.74
CA ARG A 669 60.22 -41.60 -40.17
C ARG A 669 60.31 -42.81 -39.25
N ASN A 670 60.13 -42.60 -37.97
CA ASN A 670 60.28 -43.60 -36.93
C ASN A 670 58.97 -44.34 -36.56
N ASN A 671 57.80 -43.82 -37.00
CA ASN A 671 56.50 -44.40 -36.65
C ASN A 671 56.12 -45.56 -37.59
N GLN A 672 56.18 -46.79 -37.06
CA GLN A 672 55.92 -48.03 -37.76
C GLN A 672 54.41 -48.26 -38.12
N TYR A 673 53.51 -47.46 -37.59
CA TYR A 673 52.04 -47.64 -37.71
C TYR A 673 51.43 -46.82 -38.86
N PHE A 674 52.14 -45.94 -39.55
CA PHE A 674 51.65 -45.31 -40.76
C PHE A 674 51.79 -46.26 -41.95
N ASP A 675 50.65 -46.64 -42.59
CA ASP A 675 50.62 -47.37 -43.82
C ASP A 675 51.58 -46.75 -44.82
N ALA A 676 52.46 -47.58 -45.45
CA ALA A 676 53.51 -47.12 -46.36
C ALA A 676 52.96 -46.22 -47.48
N ALA A 677 51.71 -46.44 -47.90
CA ALA A 677 51.04 -45.61 -48.93
C ALA A 677 50.62 -44.21 -48.37
N VAL A 678 50.22 -44.16 -47.09
CA VAL A 678 49.89 -42.91 -46.40
C VAL A 678 51.18 -42.12 -46.09
N GLN A 679 52.22 -42.82 -45.63
CA GLN A 679 53.53 -42.25 -45.40
C GLN A 679 54.10 -41.60 -46.67
N LYS A 680 54.02 -42.27 -47.80
CA LYS A 680 54.50 -41.72 -49.09
C LYS A 680 53.70 -40.49 -49.54
N ARG A 681 52.37 -40.56 -49.50
CA ARG A 681 51.49 -39.43 -49.84
C ARG A 681 51.58 -38.23 -48.88
N THR A 682 51.71 -38.51 -47.60
CA THR A 682 51.85 -37.47 -46.58
C THR A 682 53.24 -36.85 -46.67
N ARG A 683 54.29 -37.67 -46.88
CA ARG A 683 55.65 -37.21 -47.08
C ARG A 683 55.80 -36.40 -48.38
N GLU A 684 55.22 -36.80 -49.51
CA GLU A 684 55.22 -36.05 -50.74
C GLU A 684 54.41 -34.74 -50.65
N ARG A 685 53.28 -34.72 -49.93
CA ARG A 685 52.49 -33.51 -49.70
C ARG A 685 53.11 -32.56 -48.68
N VAL A 686 53.77 -33.09 -47.64
CA VAL A 686 54.51 -32.28 -46.68
C VAL A 686 55.77 -31.71 -47.32
N LEU A 687 56.40 -32.45 -48.22
CA LEU A 687 57.61 -32.00 -48.94
C LEU A 687 57.31 -31.12 -50.14
N ASN A 688 56.19 -31.35 -50.86
CA ASN A 688 55.86 -30.65 -52.09
C ASN A 688 54.78 -29.55 -51.88
N GLY A 689 54.19 -29.40 -50.72
CA GLY A 689 53.26 -28.33 -50.39
C GLY A 689 53.92 -27.08 -49.82
N TRP A 690 55.26 -27.00 -49.92
CA TRP A 690 56.06 -25.92 -49.36
C TRP A 690 56.98 -25.25 -50.45
N GLU A 691 56.69 -25.52 -51.69
CA GLU A 691 57.09 -24.64 -52.81
C GLU A 691 55.79 -23.97 -53.32
#